data_fd67c97bde3eb5fe62c98b800ec6d0b4
#
_entry.id   fd67c97bde3eb5fe62c98b800ec6d0b4
#
_cell.length_a   1.000
_cell.length_b   1.000
_cell.length_c   1.000
_cell.angle_alpha   90.00
_cell.angle_beta   90.00
_cell.angle_gamma   90.00
#
_symmetry.space_group_name_H-M   'P 1'
#
loop_
_entity.id
_entity.type
_entity.pdbx_description
1 polymer ?
#
loop_
_entity_poly.entity_id
_entity_poly.type
_entity_poly.pdbx_seq_one_letter_code
_entity_poly.pdbx_strand_id
1 'polypeptide(L)'
;MFRIVIGFLVFLLPTAPASAEQILLADFQSGTAAGWIARGSGDVRVTQYQSNYSLRLQSRAEALTAFRGTDKVNIAVSAQIAAQGLGPRDACLVEASADKGLNWFEIGRVEKGQDDAVTFYNRRAIVPALAGADPAYIRLRAELNNTDAACWFDTILADGRAESAETRTPFSPAFLLGNDKLNSPRDLSVFAPPARVASGASLNGTIKITPIGGSGGSHILVDRANYAPKSPNLVKPPLVEIGMISDGATLIPAFRSPIKSDHQDWEWIISPGTSWTEPDDAGWSRAAIPFALQERNANCTHNGMLTFLYRADGSTSRAAWEVVGETCAYLKLDMWGMATVDLNTEPLKHADLLVKAHRVEVASRVLTRPIAEIGSIFPGVSPIQFGSASEINPANMTAFGVFAGGIHWVGECMTRYGAYPFCDVLALPSYSLAKSMVGGLGLMRLELLYPGSSEEFISSNVRWCGGSKWTDVTLSQALNMTTGNYDKLGYDLDESGEKMPEFFAADSRDERARLACAMFPRQAVPGTQWVYHTIDTYLLGVAMQNILKRRKGTEADIYSELIVDPIWRKIGLSPVLDDTKRSYDDARQPFVGWGLTMHRDDAVRFAQFVAGGALENGKAVVDPKMLAAALQRNPANRGAEAGSPDQRYKNGFWGWNISRAINCPSAVWVPFLSGFGGISIAMFPNGVIYYYFSDGHEYAWRQAALGANAITPMCGK
;
A
#
# COMPACT_ATOMS: atom_id res chain seq x y z
N MET A 1 -6.68 -54.54 36.81
CA MET A 1 -7.72 -54.08 35.89
C MET A 1 -7.54 -52.59 35.67
N PHE A 2 -6.77 -52.22 34.66
CA PHE A 2 -6.61 -50.83 34.24
C PHE A 2 -7.53 -50.59 33.04
N ARG A 3 -8.47 -49.66 33.16
CA ARG A 3 -9.29 -49.18 32.02
C ARG A 3 -8.57 -48.02 31.36
N ILE A 4 -8.14 -48.23 30.11
CA ILE A 4 -7.65 -47.18 29.23
C ILE A 4 -8.86 -46.44 28.64
N VAL A 5 -9.00 -45.17 28.96
CA VAL A 5 -9.92 -44.26 28.30
C VAL A 5 -9.22 -43.67 27.09
N ILE A 6 -9.63 -44.05 25.90
CA ILE A 6 -9.17 -43.44 24.64
C ILE A 6 -10.02 -42.20 24.38
N GLY A 7 -9.42 -41.03 24.63
CA GLY A 7 -10.01 -39.76 24.22
C GLY A 7 -9.82 -39.55 22.72
N PHE A 8 -10.90 -39.48 21.97
CA PHE A 8 -10.90 -39.02 20.55
C PHE A 8 -10.62 -37.51 20.55
N LEU A 9 -9.43 -37.12 20.15
CA LEU A 9 -9.13 -35.75 19.76
C LEU A 9 -9.71 -35.53 18.33
N VAL A 10 -10.79 -34.80 18.24
CA VAL A 10 -11.30 -34.29 16.96
C VAL A 10 -10.39 -33.12 16.55
N PHE A 11 -9.51 -33.37 15.61
CA PHE A 11 -8.81 -32.29 14.90
C PHE A 11 -9.82 -31.58 14.00
N LEU A 12 -10.24 -30.39 14.40
CA LEU A 12 -10.87 -29.44 13.50
C LEU A 12 -9.79 -28.95 12.53
N LEU A 13 -9.81 -29.46 11.32
CA LEU A 13 -9.04 -28.91 10.20
C LEU A 13 -9.56 -27.47 9.94
N PRO A 14 -8.68 -26.46 9.83
CA PRO A 14 -9.11 -25.13 9.43
C PRO A 14 -9.76 -25.23 8.04
N THR A 15 -10.99 -24.73 7.90
CA THR A 15 -11.65 -24.58 6.62
C THR A 15 -10.83 -23.64 5.75
N ALA A 16 -10.38 -24.10 4.59
CA ALA A 16 -9.73 -23.25 3.61
C ALA A 16 -10.65 -22.08 3.24
N PRO A 17 -10.12 -20.87 2.98
CA PRO A 17 -10.93 -19.75 2.55
C PRO A 17 -11.71 -20.11 1.31
N ALA A 18 -12.99 -19.74 1.25
CA ALA A 18 -13.88 -20.05 0.13
C ALA A 18 -13.27 -19.51 -1.17
N SER A 19 -12.87 -20.40 -2.07
CA SER A 19 -12.39 -20.04 -3.40
C SER A 19 -13.51 -19.34 -4.18
N ALA A 20 -13.16 -18.40 -5.06
CA ALA A 20 -14.11 -17.79 -5.98
C ALA A 20 -14.76 -18.92 -6.81
N GLU A 21 -16.09 -18.95 -6.84
CA GLU A 21 -16.87 -19.94 -7.59
C GLU A 21 -17.24 -19.35 -8.94
N GLN A 22 -17.00 -20.11 -9.99
CA GLN A 22 -17.38 -19.74 -11.34
C GLN A 22 -18.91 -19.78 -11.47
N ILE A 23 -19.50 -18.63 -11.83
CA ILE A 23 -20.95 -18.47 -12.02
C ILE A 23 -21.30 -18.62 -13.50
N LEU A 24 -20.48 -18.10 -14.38
CA LEU A 24 -20.60 -18.13 -15.83
C LEU A 24 -19.21 -18.29 -16.47
N LEU A 25 -19.11 -19.15 -17.47
CA LEU A 25 -17.97 -19.20 -18.39
C LEU A 25 -18.50 -19.38 -19.81
N ALA A 26 -18.03 -18.52 -20.73
CA ALA A 26 -18.25 -18.69 -22.16
C ALA A 26 -16.88 -18.51 -22.88
N ASP A 27 -16.35 -19.59 -23.40
CA ASP A 27 -15.08 -19.65 -24.13
C ASP A 27 -15.27 -19.90 -25.64
N PHE A 28 -16.51 -20.13 -26.07
CA PHE A 28 -16.90 -20.34 -27.45
C PHE A 28 -16.20 -21.51 -28.17
N GLN A 29 -15.38 -22.30 -27.49
CA GLN A 29 -14.58 -23.38 -28.10
C GLN A 29 -15.43 -24.52 -28.69
N SER A 30 -16.71 -24.62 -28.29
CA SER A 30 -17.69 -25.50 -28.91
C SER A 30 -18.11 -25.10 -30.35
N GLY A 31 -17.68 -23.93 -30.83
CA GLY A 31 -18.07 -23.35 -32.11
C GLY A 31 -19.50 -22.78 -32.11
N THR A 32 -20.12 -22.62 -30.93
CA THR A 32 -21.49 -22.11 -30.79
C THR A 32 -21.57 -21.00 -29.74
N ALA A 33 -22.57 -20.10 -29.88
CA ALA A 33 -22.89 -19.06 -28.90
C ALA A 33 -24.10 -19.47 -28.04
N ALA A 34 -24.13 -20.70 -27.56
CA ALA A 34 -25.22 -21.20 -26.73
C ALA A 34 -25.43 -20.34 -25.48
N GLY A 35 -26.68 -19.94 -25.21
CA GLY A 35 -27.02 -19.05 -24.08
C GLY A 35 -26.82 -17.56 -24.34
N TRP A 36 -26.38 -17.17 -25.55
CA TRP A 36 -26.24 -15.76 -25.95
C TRP A 36 -27.37 -15.38 -26.94
N ILE A 37 -27.96 -14.21 -26.71
CA ILE A 37 -29.03 -13.65 -27.53
C ILE A 37 -28.45 -12.50 -28.33
N ALA A 38 -28.44 -12.64 -29.68
CA ALA A 38 -28.01 -11.59 -30.58
C ALA A 38 -29.08 -10.47 -30.70
N ARG A 39 -28.62 -9.21 -30.70
CA ARG A 39 -29.45 -8.00 -30.89
C ARG A 39 -28.72 -6.97 -31.76
N GLY A 40 -29.48 -5.99 -32.28
CA GLY A 40 -28.98 -4.96 -33.15
C GLY A 40 -29.10 -5.32 -34.62
N SER A 41 -28.55 -4.46 -35.50
CA SER A 41 -28.61 -4.61 -36.96
C SER A 41 -27.35 -5.26 -37.55
N GLY A 42 -26.36 -5.54 -36.71
CA GLY A 42 -25.09 -6.12 -37.13
C GLY A 42 -25.02 -7.62 -37.03
N ASP A 43 -23.90 -8.20 -37.44
CA ASP A 43 -23.64 -9.62 -37.46
C ASP A 43 -23.06 -10.12 -36.12
N VAL A 44 -23.61 -11.24 -35.61
CA VAL A 44 -23.14 -11.90 -34.37
C VAL A 44 -22.99 -13.37 -34.68
N ARG A 45 -21.76 -13.88 -34.67
CA ARG A 45 -21.46 -15.28 -34.92
C ARG A 45 -20.18 -15.76 -34.29
N VAL A 46 -20.09 -17.04 -33.97
CA VAL A 46 -18.81 -17.66 -33.55
C VAL A 46 -17.97 -17.90 -34.81
N THR A 47 -16.74 -17.46 -34.77
CA THR A 47 -15.76 -17.65 -35.84
C THR A 47 -14.45 -18.12 -35.28
N GLN A 48 -13.69 -18.85 -36.10
CA GLN A 48 -12.30 -19.11 -35.73
C GLN A 48 -11.50 -17.80 -35.88
N TYR A 49 -10.80 -17.44 -34.82
CA TYR A 49 -9.90 -16.30 -34.77
C TYR A 49 -8.55 -16.76 -34.21
N GLN A 50 -7.49 -16.68 -35.03
CA GLN A 50 -6.21 -17.33 -34.76
C GLN A 50 -6.40 -18.86 -34.59
N SER A 51 -6.02 -19.41 -33.42
CA SER A 51 -6.16 -20.84 -33.13
C SER A 51 -7.45 -21.20 -32.35
N ASN A 52 -8.23 -20.19 -31.90
CA ASN A 52 -9.39 -20.35 -31.03
C ASN A 52 -10.69 -19.93 -31.71
N TYR A 53 -11.81 -20.39 -31.19
CA TYR A 53 -13.14 -19.88 -31.55
C TYR A 53 -13.50 -18.72 -30.62
N SER A 54 -13.99 -17.62 -31.22
CA SER A 54 -14.41 -16.44 -30.48
C SER A 54 -15.72 -15.89 -31.04
N LEU A 55 -16.51 -15.19 -30.22
CA LEU A 55 -17.73 -14.52 -30.65
C LEU A 55 -17.39 -13.25 -31.40
N ARG A 56 -17.68 -13.17 -32.69
CA ARG A 56 -17.43 -12.02 -33.56
C ARG A 56 -18.68 -11.16 -33.66
N LEU A 57 -18.49 -9.86 -33.46
CA LEU A 57 -19.49 -8.82 -33.65
C LEU A 57 -19.02 -7.83 -34.71
N GLN A 58 -19.90 -7.48 -35.65
CA GLN A 58 -19.65 -6.46 -36.70
C GLN A 58 -20.77 -5.43 -36.73
N SER A 59 -20.44 -4.22 -37.16
CA SER A 59 -21.36 -3.08 -37.23
C SER A 59 -21.92 -2.73 -35.86
N ARG A 60 -23.20 -2.45 -35.74
CA ARG A 60 -23.87 -2.18 -34.45
C ARG A 60 -24.59 -3.44 -33.96
N ALA A 61 -23.84 -4.30 -33.31
CA ALA A 61 -24.30 -5.59 -32.84
C ALA A 61 -24.12 -5.73 -31.33
N GLU A 62 -25.01 -6.48 -30.71
CA GLU A 62 -24.95 -6.85 -29.30
C GLU A 62 -25.19 -8.36 -29.13
N ALA A 63 -24.53 -8.94 -28.14
CA ALA A 63 -24.80 -10.28 -27.65
C ALA A 63 -25.03 -10.21 -26.13
N LEU A 64 -26.14 -10.79 -25.67
CA LEU A 64 -26.58 -10.78 -24.29
C LEU A 64 -26.60 -12.19 -23.73
N THR A 65 -26.15 -12.36 -22.49
CA THR A 65 -26.39 -13.53 -21.67
C THR A 65 -26.85 -13.14 -20.27
N ALA A 66 -27.49 -14.06 -19.56
CA ALA A 66 -27.94 -13.89 -18.20
C ALA A 66 -27.29 -14.92 -17.27
N PHE A 67 -27.09 -14.52 -16.03
CA PHE A 67 -26.62 -15.40 -14.96
C PHE A 67 -27.29 -15.02 -13.63
N ARG A 68 -27.14 -15.87 -12.61
CA ARG A 68 -27.67 -15.61 -11.27
C ARG A 68 -26.55 -15.11 -10.35
N GLY A 69 -26.73 -13.92 -9.80
CA GLY A 69 -25.86 -13.33 -8.77
C GLY A 69 -26.33 -13.60 -7.35
N THR A 70 -27.39 -14.42 -7.17
CA THR A 70 -27.90 -14.80 -5.84
C THR A 70 -26.87 -15.63 -5.09
N ASP A 71 -26.79 -15.43 -3.77
CA ASP A 71 -25.88 -16.14 -2.87
C ASP A 71 -24.38 -15.90 -3.15
N LYS A 72 -24.06 -14.87 -3.92
CA LYS A 72 -22.68 -14.49 -4.23
C LYS A 72 -22.42 -13.03 -3.84
N VAL A 73 -21.19 -12.78 -3.41
CA VAL A 73 -20.66 -11.45 -3.11
C VAL A 73 -19.42 -11.19 -3.97
N ASN A 74 -19.10 -9.90 -4.15
CA ASN A 74 -17.94 -9.47 -4.92
C ASN A 74 -17.88 -10.10 -6.33
N ILE A 75 -19.01 -10.08 -7.04
CA ILE A 75 -19.07 -10.65 -8.39
C ILE A 75 -18.18 -9.82 -9.31
N ALA A 76 -17.17 -10.49 -9.89
CA ALA A 76 -16.31 -9.94 -10.90
C ALA A 76 -16.73 -10.47 -12.27
N VAL A 77 -16.72 -9.59 -13.27
CA VAL A 77 -16.91 -9.95 -14.68
C VAL A 77 -15.61 -9.68 -15.42
N SER A 78 -15.15 -10.63 -16.21
CA SER A 78 -13.98 -10.48 -17.06
C SER A 78 -14.25 -10.98 -18.48
N ALA A 79 -13.52 -10.42 -19.45
CA ALA A 79 -13.61 -10.82 -20.85
C ALA A 79 -12.26 -10.55 -21.55
N GLN A 80 -11.99 -11.33 -22.58
CA GLN A 80 -10.93 -11.06 -23.54
C GLN A 80 -11.54 -10.41 -24.76
N ILE A 81 -10.98 -9.28 -25.21
CA ILE A 81 -11.48 -8.49 -26.35
C ILE A 81 -10.34 -8.29 -27.33
N ALA A 82 -10.52 -8.66 -28.60
CA ALA A 82 -9.67 -8.26 -29.70
C ALA A 82 -10.46 -7.44 -30.72
N ALA A 83 -9.80 -6.60 -31.47
CA ALA A 83 -10.44 -5.76 -32.48
C ALA A 83 -9.57 -5.57 -33.72
N GLN A 84 -10.23 -5.23 -34.83
CA GLN A 84 -9.58 -4.89 -36.10
C GLN A 84 -10.31 -3.73 -36.77
N GLY A 85 -9.53 -2.78 -37.32
CA GLY A 85 -10.02 -1.76 -38.22
C GLY A 85 -10.90 -0.69 -37.58
N LEU A 86 -10.76 -0.42 -36.30
CA LEU A 86 -11.57 0.56 -35.55
C LEU A 86 -11.33 1.98 -36.08
N GLY A 87 -12.42 2.72 -36.28
CA GLY A 87 -12.41 4.16 -36.52
C GLY A 87 -12.24 4.97 -35.19
N PRO A 88 -12.07 6.31 -35.26
CA PRO A 88 -11.85 7.13 -34.06
C PRO A 88 -13.00 7.15 -33.04
N ARG A 89 -14.18 6.67 -33.41
CA ARG A 89 -15.38 6.60 -32.53
C ARG A 89 -15.93 5.19 -32.43
N ASP A 90 -15.19 4.20 -32.88
CA ASP A 90 -15.57 2.80 -32.80
C ASP A 90 -15.06 2.20 -31.51
N ALA A 91 -15.83 1.29 -30.91
CA ALA A 91 -15.45 0.59 -29.70
C ALA A 91 -16.05 -0.81 -29.63
N CYS A 92 -15.33 -1.72 -28.99
CA CYS A 92 -15.75 -3.03 -28.56
C CYS A 92 -15.90 -3.01 -27.05
N LEU A 93 -17.09 -3.23 -26.51
CA LEU A 93 -17.40 -3.04 -25.08
C LEU A 93 -17.91 -4.34 -24.44
N VAL A 94 -17.57 -4.51 -23.18
CA VAL A 94 -18.18 -5.48 -22.25
C VAL A 94 -18.84 -4.71 -21.13
N GLU A 95 -20.09 -5.01 -20.85
CA GLU A 95 -20.92 -4.32 -19.87
C GLU A 95 -21.72 -5.33 -19.06
N ALA A 96 -22.08 -4.98 -17.82
CA ALA A 96 -22.94 -5.78 -16.96
C ALA A 96 -24.10 -4.98 -16.39
N SER A 97 -25.23 -5.63 -16.10
CA SER A 97 -26.42 -5.00 -15.53
C SER A 97 -27.03 -5.86 -14.44
N ALA A 98 -27.45 -5.23 -13.35
CA ALA A 98 -28.13 -5.83 -12.22
C ALA A 98 -29.66 -5.61 -12.24
N ASP A 99 -30.16 -4.76 -13.14
CA ASP A 99 -31.53 -4.26 -13.17
C ASP A 99 -32.23 -4.54 -14.50
N LYS A 100 -32.02 -5.70 -15.06
CA LYS A 100 -32.62 -6.19 -16.31
C LYS A 100 -32.27 -5.33 -17.54
N GLY A 101 -31.11 -4.67 -17.51
CA GLY A 101 -30.62 -3.88 -18.64
C GLY A 101 -31.11 -2.43 -18.66
N LEU A 102 -31.68 -1.92 -17.56
CA LEU A 102 -32.02 -0.51 -17.43
C LEU A 102 -30.77 0.36 -17.27
N ASN A 103 -29.82 -0.10 -16.46
CA ASN A 103 -28.51 0.53 -16.30
C ASN A 103 -27.40 -0.46 -16.57
N TRP A 104 -26.33 0.02 -17.23
CA TRP A 104 -25.18 -0.79 -17.61
C TRP A 104 -23.90 -0.26 -16.99
N PHE A 105 -23.12 -1.14 -16.38
CA PHE A 105 -21.79 -0.89 -15.85
C PHE A 105 -20.77 -1.36 -16.88
N GLU A 106 -19.90 -0.47 -17.34
CA GLU A 106 -18.83 -0.86 -18.26
C GLU A 106 -17.76 -1.66 -17.50
N ILE A 107 -17.48 -2.86 -17.99
CA ILE A 107 -16.40 -3.74 -17.51
C ILE A 107 -15.09 -3.35 -18.18
N GLY A 108 -15.17 -2.97 -19.44
CA GLY A 108 -14.05 -2.47 -20.21
C GLY A 108 -14.30 -2.42 -21.69
N ARG A 109 -13.37 -1.79 -22.41
CA ARG A 109 -13.45 -1.56 -23.84
C ARG A 109 -12.12 -1.70 -24.55
N VAL A 110 -12.19 -1.85 -25.88
CA VAL A 110 -11.08 -1.74 -26.82
C VAL A 110 -11.45 -0.69 -27.86
N GLU A 111 -10.56 0.25 -28.08
CA GLU A 111 -10.75 1.40 -28.99
C GLU A 111 -9.62 1.48 -30.02
N LYS A 112 -9.70 2.48 -30.91
CA LYS A 112 -8.65 2.73 -31.91
C LYS A 112 -7.28 2.87 -31.27
N GLY A 113 -6.29 2.16 -31.85
CA GLY A 113 -4.93 2.04 -31.29
C GLY A 113 -4.71 0.78 -30.45
N GLN A 114 -5.78 0.04 -30.17
CA GLN A 114 -5.77 -1.29 -29.56
C GLN A 114 -6.38 -2.34 -30.53
N ASP A 115 -6.44 -2.04 -31.82
CA ASP A 115 -7.13 -2.80 -32.87
C ASP A 115 -6.14 -3.45 -33.87
N ASP A 116 -5.08 -4.06 -33.33
CA ASP A 116 -3.96 -4.66 -34.08
C ASP A 116 -4.31 -6.01 -34.76
N ALA A 117 -5.52 -6.49 -34.60
CA ALA A 117 -5.99 -7.78 -35.10
C ALA A 117 -5.19 -9.00 -34.57
N VAL A 118 -4.45 -8.84 -33.47
CA VAL A 118 -3.61 -9.91 -32.90
C VAL A 118 -3.81 -10.04 -31.41
N THR A 119 -3.88 -8.93 -30.68
CA THR A 119 -3.87 -8.90 -29.22
C THR A 119 -5.26 -9.03 -28.62
N PHE A 120 -5.45 -10.00 -27.75
CA PHE A 120 -6.60 -10.06 -26.85
C PHE A 120 -6.33 -9.26 -25.59
N TYR A 121 -7.09 -8.20 -25.37
CA TYR A 121 -7.02 -7.36 -24.19
C TYR A 121 -7.95 -7.91 -23.10
N ASN A 122 -7.39 -8.32 -21.98
CA ASN A 122 -8.16 -8.71 -20.82
C ASN A 122 -8.81 -7.48 -20.17
N ARG A 123 -10.11 -7.57 -19.92
CA ARG A 123 -10.87 -6.56 -19.17
C ARG A 123 -11.57 -7.26 -18.01
N ARG A 124 -11.52 -6.66 -16.82
CA ARG A 124 -12.17 -7.17 -15.61
C ARG A 124 -12.59 -6.04 -14.70
N ALA A 125 -13.78 -6.16 -14.11
CA ALA A 125 -14.25 -5.27 -13.06
C ALA A 125 -15.05 -6.08 -12.03
N ILE A 126 -14.95 -5.67 -10.75
CA ILE A 126 -15.88 -6.11 -9.70
C ILE A 126 -17.06 -5.15 -9.75
N VAL A 127 -18.27 -5.71 -9.87
CA VAL A 127 -19.51 -4.93 -9.93
C VAL A 127 -20.38 -5.28 -8.73
N PRO A 128 -20.31 -4.52 -7.63
CA PRO A 128 -21.02 -4.81 -6.39
C PRO A 128 -22.54 -4.95 -6.59
N ALA A 129 -23.12 -4.18 -7.52
CA ALA A 129 -24.54 -4.22 -7.82
C ALA A 129 -25.02 -5.59 -8.35
N LEU A 130 -24.14 -6.43 -8.90
CA LEU A 130 -24.51 -7.77 -9.40
C LEU A 130 -24.76 -8.76 -8.26
N ALA A 131 -24.25 -8.48 -7.06
CA ALA A 131 -24.49 -9.31 -5.88
C ALA A 131 -25.99 -9.34 -5.56
N GLY A 132 -26.57 -10.55 -5.55
CA GLY A 132 -28.00 -10.76 -5.32
C GLY A 132 -28.92 -10.50 -6.50
N ALA A 133 -28.42 -10.05 -7.64
CA ALA A 133 -29.24 -9.86 -8.83
C ALA A 133 -29.72 -11.20 -9.43
N ASP A 134 -31.01 -11.31 -9.75
CA ASP A 134 -31.60 -12.49 -10.41
C ASP A 134 -32.69 -12.06 -11.42
N PRO A 135 -32.39 -12.07 -12.71
CA PRO A 135 -31.08 -12.31 -13.33
C PRO A 135 -30.20 -11.07 -13.39
N ALA A 136 -28.88 -11.30 -13.36
CA ALA A 136 -27.87 -10.36 -13.81
C ALA A 136 -27.57 -10.61 -15.30
N TYR A 137 -27.10 -9.59 -16.02
CA TYR A 137 -26.81 -9.69 -17.44
C TYR A 137 -25.39 -9.27 -17.76
N ILE A 138 -24.79 -9.92 -18.78
CA ILE A 138 -23.59 -9.44 -19.46
C ILE A 138 -23.98 -9.11 -20.90
N ARG A 139 -23.47 -7.97 -21.38
CA ARG A 139 -23.62 -7.52 -22.77
C ARG A 139 -22.25 -7.35 -23.38
N LEU A 140 -22.05 -7.98 -24.55
CA LEU A 140 -20.94 -7.70 -25.44
C LEU A 140 -21.50 -6.80 -26.53
N ARG A 141 -20.85 -5.68 -26.82
CA ARG A 141 -21.37 -4.67 -27.75
C ARG A 141 -20.29 -4.17 -28.70
N ALA A 142 -20.62 -4.15 -29.97
CA ALA A 142 -19.83 -3.53 -31.03
C ALA A 142 -20.51 -2.22 -31.49
N GLU A 143 -19.84 -1.12 -31.31
CA GLU A 143 -20.20 0.20 -31.82
C GLU A 143 -19.27 0.56 -32.97
N LEU A 144 -19.54 0.01 -34.15
CA LEU A 144 -18.67 0.13 -35.32
C LEU A 144 -19.39 0.90 -36.44
N ASN A 145 -18.74 1.95 -36.96
CA ASN A 145 -19.20 2.73 -38.10
C ASN A 145 -18.53 2.26 -39.38
N ASN A 146 -17.42 1.53 -39.27
CA ASN A 146 -16.72 0.93 -40.40
C ASN A 146 -17.20 -0.51 -40.62
N THR A 147 -17.65 -0.84 -41.83
CA THR A 147 -18.18 -2.19 -42.17
C THR A 147 -17.11 -3.27 -42.14
N ASP A 148 -15.83 -2.90 -42.32
CA ASP A 148 -14.70 -3.83 -42.27
C ASP A 148 -14.15 -4.04 -40.87
N ALA A 149 -14.58 -3.23 -39.88
CA ALA A 149 -14.21 -3.37 -38.49
C ALA A 149 -14.92 -4.54 -37.84
N ALA A 150 -14.26 -5.18 -36.90
CA ALA A 150 -14.82 -6.28 -36.12
C ALA A 150 -14.29 -6.31 -34.70
N CYS A 151 -15.13 -6.80 -33.77
CA CYS A 151 -14.79 -7.14 -32.41
C CYS A 151 -14.83 -8.65 -32.25
N TRP A 152 -13.87 -9.23 -31.53
CA TRP A 152 -13.87 -10.61 -31.09
C TRP A 152 -13.85 -10.66 -29.59
N PHE A 153 -14.73 -11.46 -29.01
CA PHE A 153 -14.85 -11.66 -27.56
C PHE A 153 -14.62 -13.13 -27.25
N ASP A 154 -13.83 -13.37 -26.22
CA ASP A 154 -13.52 -14.72 -25.73
C ASP A 154 -13.39 -14.75 -24.22
N THR A 155 -13.47 -15.94 -23.64
CA THR A 155 -13.26 -16.18 -22.20
C THR A 155 -14.05 -15.20 -21.32
N ILE A 156 -15.38 -15.14 -21.54
CA ILE A 156 -16.26 -14.34 -20.70
C ILE A 156 -16.50 -15.10 -19.40
N LEU A 157 -16.06 -14.54 -18.29
CA LEU A 157 -16.16 -15.17 -16.98
C LEU A 157 -16.90 -14.22 -16.02
N ALA A 158 -17.91 -14.75 -15.32
CA ALA A 158 -18.38 -14.17 -14.08
C ALA A 158 -18.03 -15.11 -12.92
N ASP A 159 -17.34 -14.60 -11.94
CA ASP A 159 -17.00 -15.31 -10.71
C ASP A 159 -17.42 -14.52 -9.48
N GLY A 160 -17.78 -15.20 -8.41
CA GLY A 160 -18.12 -14.58 -7.14
C GLY A 160 -17.80 -15.53 -5.98
N ARG A 161 -17.58 -14.96 -4.81
CA ARG A 161 -17.45 -15.80 -3.62
C ARG A 161 -18.85 -16.21 -3.15
N ALA A 162 -19.01 -17.45 -2.67
CA ALA A 162 -20.19 -17.81 -1.89
C ALA A 162 -20.26 -16.84 -0.70
N GLU A 163 -21.45 -16.33 -0.40
CA GLU A 163 -21.69 -15.64 0.86
C GLU A 163 -21.44 -16.68 1.96
N SER A 164 -20.22 -16.76 2.46
CA SER A 164 -19.97 -17.55 3.66
C SER A 164 -20.81 -16.90 4.74
N ALA A 165 -21.71 -17.64 5.31
CA ALA A 165 -22.28 -17.29 6.60
C ALA A 165 -21.19 -17.48 7.65
N GLU A 166 -20.12 -16.67 7.57
CA GLU A 166 -19.30 -16.42 8.72
C GLU A 166 -20.26 -15.85 9.76
N THR A 167 -20.36 -16.53 10.89
CA THR A 167 -21.16 -16.09 12.03
C THR A 167 -20.47 -14.85 12.66
N ARG A 168 -20.47 -13.75 11.86
CA ARG A 168 -20.03 -12.44 12.34
C ARG A 168 -20.94 -12.07 13.50
N THR A 169 -20.39 -11.93 14.68
CA THR A 169 -21.14 -11.46 15.86
C THR A 169 -20.79 -9.99 16.11
N PRO A 170 -21.50 -9.04 15.48
CA PRO A 170 -21.21 -7.61 15.64
C PRO A 170 -21.37 -7.18 17.10
N PHE A 171 -20.76 -6.06 17.45
CA PHE A 171 -21.06 -5.41 18.73
C PHE A 171 -22.55 -5.04 18.75
N SER A 172 -23.28 -5.51 19.76
CA SER A 172 -24.70 -5.14 19.90
C SER A 172 -24.85 -3.66 20.23
N PRO A 173 -25.94 -3.00 19.80
CA PRO A 173 -26.25 -1.63 20.23
C PRO A 173 -26.29 -1.49 21.75
N ALA A 174 -26.83 -2.47 22.46
CA ALA A 174 -26.87 -2.47 23.93
C ALA A 174 -25.45 -2.43 24.55
N PHE A 175 -24.48 -3.14 23.96
CA PHE A 175 -23.09 -3.09 24.40
C PHE A 175 -22.45 -1.71 24.18
N LEU A 176 -22.61 -1.14 23.00
CA LEU A 176 -22.01 0.16 22.67
C LEU A 176 -22.66 1.33 23.40
N LEU A 177 -23.98 1.27 23.65
CA LEU A 177 -24.73 2.27 24.40
C LEU A 177 -24.65 2.08 25.92
N GLY A 178 -24.31 0.87 26.39
CA GLY A 178 -24.18 0.51 27.80
C GLY A 178 -22.85 0.92 28.44
N ASN A 179 -22.53 0.33 29.59
CA ASN A 179 -21.30 0.60 30.36
C ASN A 179 -20.35 -0.61 30.42
N ASP A 180 -20.57 -1.62 29.58
CA ASP A 180 -19.78 -2.83 29.57
C ASP A 180 -18.34 -2.56 29.13
N LYS A 181 -17.42 -3.43 29.56
CA LYS A 181 -16.01 -3.40 29.16
C LYS A 181 -15.79 -4.33 27.98
N LEU A 182 -14.84 -4.01 27.14
CA LEU A 182 -14.32 -4.96 26.16
C LEU A 182 -13.31 -5.88 26.87
N ASN A 183 -13.66 -7.16 27.05
CA ASN A 183 -12.86 -8.09 27.85
C ASN A 183 -11.78 -8.81 27.06
N SER A 184 -11.90 -8.85 25.72
CA SER A 184 -10.93 -9.50 24.82
C SER A 184 -11.05 -8.89 23.44
N PRO A 185 -9.99 -8.99 22.61
CA PRO A 185 -10.09 -8.69 21.20
C PRO A 185 -11.16 -9.53 20.50
N ARG A 186 -11.68 -9.02 19.41
CA ARG A 186 -12.66 -9.68 18.57
C ARG A 186 -12.04 -10.00 17.21
N ASP A 187 -12.64 -10.93 16.49
CA ASP A 187 -12.31 -11.07 15.07
C ASP A 187 -12.59 -9.76 14.33
N LEU A 188 -11.65 -9.29 13.50
CA LEU A 188 -11.72 -7.97 12.87
C LEU A 188 -12.89 -7.83 11.88
N SER A 189 -13.51 -8.93 11.44
CA SER A 189 -14.73 -8.88 10.62
C SER A 189 -15.89 -8.16 11.31
N VAL A 190 -15.91 -8.10 12.66
CA VAL A 190 -16.96 -7.38 13.40
C VAL A 190 -16.92 -5.86 13.16
N PHE A 191 -15.78 -5.31 12.75
CA PHE A 191 -15.60 -3.89 12.44
C PHE A 191 -15.92 -3.54 10.98
N ALA A 192 -16.30 -4.49 10.15
CA ALA A 192 -16.66 -4.26 8.76
C ALA A 192 -18.17 -4.45 8.54
N PRO A 193 -18.77 -3.79 7.54
CA PRO A 193 -20.15 -4.06 7.16
C PRO A 193 -20.31 -5.49 6.63
N PRO A 194 -21.44 -6.15 6.86
CA PRO A 194 -21.80 -7.36 6.09
C PRO A 194 -22.02 -7.02 4.61
N ALA A 195 -22.07 -8.04 3.78
CA ALA A 195 -22.03 -7.88 2.32
C ALA A 195 -23.17 -7.03 1.72
N ARG A 196 -24.31 -6.91 2.43
CA ARG A 196 -25.50 -6.17 1.94
C ARG A 196 -26.10 -5.35 3.06
N VAL A 197 -25.70 -4.07 3.12
CA VAL A 197 -26.24 -3.11 4.08
C VAL A 197 -26.47 -1.76 3.43
N ALA A 198 -27.43 -1.03 3.97
CA ALA A 198 -27.62 0.37 3.59
C ALA A 198 -26.50 1.25 4.16
N SER A 199 -26.16 2.29 3.44
CA SER A 199 -25.26 3.33 3.96
C SER A 199 -25.82 3.92 5.25
N GLY A 200 -24.94 4.30 6.18
CA GLY A 200 -25.32 5.03 7.37
C GLY A 200 -25.83 6.44 7.09
N ALA A 201 -26.29 7.13 8.11
CA ALA A 201 -26.65 8.54 8.05
C ALA A 201 -25.44 9.39 7.56
N SER A 202 -25.74 10.49 6.90
CA SER A 202 -24.68 11.44 6.52
C SER A 202 -24.00 12.00 7.76
N LEU A 203 -22.68 12.07 7.72
CA LEU A 203 -21.83 12.62 8.75
C LEU A 203 -20.98 13.74 8.12
N ASN A 204 -21.01 14.91 8.73
CA ASN A 204 -20.13 16.03 8.41
C ASN A 204 -19.89 16.82 9.69
N GLY A 205 -18.69 16.70 10.27
CA GLY A 205 -18.41 17.32 11.55
C GLY A 205 -17.05 16.91 12.12
N THR A 206 -16.86 17.16 13.40
CA THR A 206 -15.64 16.83 14.12
C THR A 206 -15.94 15.75 15.16
N ILE A 207 -15.14 14.68 15.13
CA ILE A 207 -15.23 13.57 16.09
C ILE A 207 -14.08 13.71 17.08
N LYS A 208 -14.40 13.66 18.37
CA LYS A 208 -13.44 13.59 19.45
C LYS A 208 -13.53 12.20 20.12
N ILE A 209 -12.42 11.49 20.11
CA ILE A 209 -12.30 10.13 20.67
C ILE A 209 -11.43 10.20 21.92
N THR A 210 -12.02 9.81 23.07
CA THR A 210 -11.32 9.83 24.35
C THR A 210 -11.31 8.41 24.94
N PRO A 211 -10.16 7.71 24.95
CA PRO A 211 -10.06 6.37 25.54
C PRO A 211 -10.45 6.34 27.01
N ILE A 212 -11.25 5.34 27.40
CA ILE A 212 -11.72 5.16 28.79
C ILE A 212 -10.75 4.24 29.53
N GLY A 213 -10.12 4.75 30.59
CA GLY A 213 -9.19 3.97 31.41
C GLY A 213 -9.85 2.77 32.06
N GLY A 214 -9.19 1.60 32.02
CA GLY A 214 -9.70 0.37 32.63
C GLY A 214 -10.91 -0.28 31.94
N SER A 215 -11.27 0.17 30.72
CA SER A 215 -12.40 -0.37 29.93
C SER A 215 -12.03 -1.52 28.98
N GLY A 216 -10.77 -1.95 28.99
CA GLY A 216 -10.24 -3.00 28.12
C GLY A 216 -9.06 -3.72 28.75
N GLY A 217 -8.12 -4.10 27.92
CA GLY A 217 -6.91 -4.80 28.34
C GLY A 217 -5.79 -4.72 27.32
N SER A 218 -4.72 -5.41 27.60
CA SER A 218 -3.58 -5.52 26.69
C SER A 218 -2.81 -6.80 26.95
N HIS A 219 -2.10 -7.25 25.92
CA HIS A 219 -1.17 -8.35 26.01
C HIS A 219 0.11 -7.99 25.24
N ILE A 220 1.22 -7.86 25.96
CA ILE A 220 2.51 -7.59 25.35
C ILE A 220 3.13 -8.92 24.93
N LEU A 221 3.40 -9.05 23.63
CA LEU A 221 3.96 -10.25 23.02
C LEU A 221 5.50 -10.14 22.89
N VAL A 222 5.99 -8.96 22.52
CA VAL A 222 7.42 -8.66 22.38
C VAL A 222 7.68 -7.24 22.89
N ASP A 223 8.64 -7.10 23.79
CA ASP A 223 9.11 -5.79 24.29
C ASP A 223 10.64 -5.79 24.44
N ARG A 224 11.34 -5.80 23.30
CA ARG A 224 12.82 -5.83 23.29
C ARG A 224 13.45 -4.55 23.80
N ALA A 225 12.76 -3.42 23.69
CA ALA A 225 13.23 -2.13 24.17
C ALA A 225 12.84 -1.84 25.63
N ASN A 226 12.12 -2.78 26.28
CA ASN A 226 11.64 -2.63 27.65
C ASN A 226 10.79 -1.36 27.84
N TYR A 227 9.81 -1.17 26.95
CA TYR A 227 8.89 -0.01 26.96
C TYR A 227 7.90 -0.07 28.11
N ALA A 228 7.30 -1.23 28.36
CA ALA A 228 6.19 -1.37 29.30
C ALA A 228 6.51 -0.89 30.71
N PRO A 229 7.70 -1.20 31.31
CA PRO A 229 8.07 -0.63 32.59
C PRO A 229 8.37 0.86 32.58
N LYS A 230 8.75 1.43 31.43
CA LYS A 230 9.13 2.83 31.28
C LYS A 230 7.94 3.74 30.97
N SER A 231 6.90 3.19 30.34
CA SER A 231 5.71 3.92 29.95
C SER A 231 4.42 3.21 30.37
N PRO A 232 3.86 3.54 31.55
CA PRO A 232 2.61 2.96 32.02
C PRO A 232 1.40 3.28 31.13
N ASN A 233 1.52 4.28 30.24
CA ASN A 233 0.48 4.65 29.28
C ASN A 233 0.64 3.97 27.91
N LEU A 234 1.65 3.16 27.70
CA LEU A 234 1.93 2.48 26.43
C LEU A 234 0.69 1.79 25.82
N VAL A 235 -0.11 1.15 26.68
CA VAL A 235 -1.32 0.41 26.26
C VAL A 235 -2.59 1.26 26.28
N LYS A 236 -2.46 2.58 26.31
CA LYS A 236 -3.56 3.53 26.30
C LYS A 236 -3.39 4.53 25.17
N PRO A 237 -4.22 4.50 24.12
CA PRO A 237 -4.14 5.48 23.05
C PRO A 237 -4.33 6.91 23.57
N PRO A 238 -3.71 7.93 22.95
CA PRO A 238 -4.00 9.33 23.27
C PRO A 238 -5.41 9.74 22.85
N LEU A 239 -5.91 10.86 23.41
CA LEU A 239 -7.09 11.53 22.88
C LEU A 239 -6.80 12.02 21.46
N VAL A 240 -7.80 11.95 20.59
CA VAL A 240 -7.72 12.52 19.24
C VAL A 240 -9.01 13.25 18.88
N GLU A 241 -8.87 14.35 18.14
CA GLU A 241 -9.95 15.11 17.54
C GLU A 241 -9.70 15.27 16.05
N ILE A 242 -10.69 14.92 15.22
CA ILE A 242 -10.53 14.92 13.76
C ILE A 242 -11.84 15.24 13.07
N GLY A 243 -11.76 16.08 12.02
CA GLY A 243 -12.85 16.28 11.08
C GLY A 243 -13.13 15.02 10.26
N MET A 244 -14.40 14.71 10.07
CA MET A 244 -14.87 13.54 9.32
C MET A 244 -16.04 13.90 8.44
N ILE A 245 -16.03 13.45 7.18
CA ILE A 245 -17.15 13.62 6.25
C ILE A 245 -17.50 12.30 5.59
N SER A 246 -18.79 12.05 5.37
CA SER A 246 -19.27 10.90 4.61
C SER A 246 -19.46 11.22 3.12
N ASP A 247 -19.12 10.24 2.27
CA ASP A 247 -19.48 10.18 0.85
C ASP A 247 -20.13 8.82 0.58
N GLY A 248 -21.46 8.78 0.58
CA GLY A 248 -22.21 7.53 0.66
C GLY A 248 -21.84 6.76 1.94
N ALA A 249 -21.41 5.51 1.79
CA ALA A 249 -20.95 4.69 2.91
C ALA A 249 -19.52 5.01 3.37
N THR A 250 -18.75 5.76 2.61
CA THR A 250 -17.34 6.05 2.95
C THR A 250 -17.24 7.17 3.95
N LEU A 251 -16.47 6.98 5.01
CA LEU A 251 -16.07 7.99 5.98
C LEU A 251 -14.66 8.50 5.65
N ILE A 252 -14.53 9.79 5.39
CA ILE A 252 -13.28 10.41 4.94
C ILE A 252 -12.76 11.35 6.04
N PRO A 253 -11.60 11.07 6.64
CA PRO A 253 -10.98 11.98 7.59
C PRO A 253 -10.39 13.21 6.88
N ALA A 254 -10.53 14.38 7.49
CA ALA A 254 -10.04 15.65 6.95
C ALA A 254 -8.51 15.74 6.94
N PHE A 255 -7.84 14.96 7.78
CA PHE A 255 -6.39 14.87 7.87
C PHE A 255 -5.99 13.40 7.99
N ARG A 256 -4.98 12.95 7.23
CA ARG A 256 -4.60 11.53 7.14
C ARG A 256 -3.14 11.23 7.46
N SER A 257 -2.29 12.23 7.49
CA SER A 257 -0.90 12.09 7.91
C SER A 257 -0.79 11.93 9.44
N PRO A 258 0.37 11.57 10.01
CA PRO A 258 0.51 11.42 11.46
C PRO A 258 0.04 12.66 12.24
N ILE A 259 -0.89 12.46 13.17
CA ILE A 259 -1.47 13.51 14.03
C ILE A 259 -0.58 13.65 15.26
N LYS A 260 0.11 14.77 15.37
CA LYS A 260 0.97 15.07 16.51
C LYS A 260 0.15 15.03 17.81
N SER A 261 0.69 14.40 18.83
CA SER A 261 0.11 14.34 20.16
C SER A 261 1.16 14.63 21.23
N ASP A 262 0.71 15.00 22.44
CA ASP A 262 1.57 15.15 23.63
C ASP A 262 1.80 13.80 24.33
N HIS A 263 1.29 12.71 23.80
CA HIS A 263 1.51 11.38 24.33
C HIS A 263 2.97 10.97 24.19
N GLN A 264 3.51 10.30 25.20
CA GLN A 264 4.92 9.93 25.23
C GLN A 264 5.30 8.95 24.10
N ASP A 265 4.38 8.03 23.74
CA ASP A 265 4.67 6.89 22.87
C ASP A 265 3.98 6.99 21.50
N TRP A 266 2.75 7.56 21.40
CA TRP A 266 1.88 7.38 20.25
C TRP A 266 1.41 8.65 19.57
N GLU A 267 1.33 8.58 18.25
CA GLU A 267 0.63 9.51 17.37
C GLU A 267 -0.39 8.73 16.55
N TRP A 268 -1.56 9.33 16.28
CA TRP A 268 -2.59 8.71 15.45
C TRP A 268 -2.33 8.90 13.97
N ILE A 269 -2.71 7.86 13.20
CA ILE A 269 -2.96 7.95 11.76
C ILE A 269 -4.37 7.43 11.55
N ILE A 270 -5.26 8.24 10.96
CA ILE A 270 -6.66 7.87 10.74
C ILE A 270 -6.90 7.73 9.25
N SER A 271 -7.36 6.56 8.83
CA SER A 271 -7.61 6.22 7.44
C SER A 271 -9.09 6.29 7.09
N PRO A 272 -9.46 6.38 5.80
CA PRO A 272 -10.85 6.30 5.37
C PRO A 272 -11.52 5.01 5.83
N GLY A 273 -12.69 5.16 6.42
CA GLY A 273 -13.51 4.07 6.97
C GLY A 273 -14.84 3.93 6.25
N THR A 274 -15.81 3.33 6.94
CA THR A 274 -17.14 3.12 6.38
C THR A 274 -18.24 3.33 7.41
N SER A 275 -19.44 3.64 6.91
CA SER A 275 -20.67 3.80 7.70
C SER A 275 -21.81 3.00 7.07
N TRP A 276 -22.58 2.29 7.92
CA TRP A 276 -23.71 1.47 7.49
C TRP A 276 -24.77 1.37 8.57
N THR A 277 -25.90 0.71 8.25
CA THR A 277 -26.94 0.35 9.21
C THR A 277 -27.20 -1.13 9.19
N GLU A 278 -27.46 -1.72 10.35
CA GLU A 278 -27.90 -3.10 10.51
C GLU A 278 -29.35 -3.13 11.02
N PRO A 279 -30.13 -4.20 10.77
CA PRO A 279 -31.55 -4.26 11.19
C PRO A 279 -31.78 -4.02 12.68
N ASP A 280 -30.86 -4.50 13.52
CA ASP A 280 -30.97 -4.42 14.98
C ASP A 280 -30.51 -3.09 15.57
N ASP A 281 -30.04 -2.15 14.72
CA ASP A 281 -29.47 -0.87 15.19
C ASP A 281 -30.52 0.16 15.62
N ALA A 282 -31.82 -0.13 15.47
CA ALA A 282 -32.91 0.72 15.95
C ALA A 282 -32.76 2.23 15.54
N GLY A 283 -32.40 2.46 14.28
CA GLY A 283 -32.22 3.81 13.72
C GLY A 283 -30.85 4.46 13.99
N TRP A 284 -29.91 3.72 14.55
CA TRP A 284 -28.51 4.15 14.62
C TRP A 284 -27.77 3.77 13.34
N SER A 285 -26.75 4.55 13.01
CA SER A 285 -25.74 4.21 12.01
C SER A 285 -24.48 3.73 12.70
N ARG A 286 -23.80 2.75 12.12
CA ARG A 286 -22.48 2.29 12.55
C ARG A 286 -21.40 3.06 11.82
N ALA A 287 -20.33 3.41 12.50
CA ALA A 287 -19.09 3.86 11.92
C ALA A 287 -18.00 2.82 12.22
N ALA A 288 -17.18 2.48 11.22
CA ALA A 288 -15.93 1.77 11.43
C ALA A 288 -14.80 2.62 10.86
N ILE A 289 -13.80 2.88 11.70
CA ILE A 289 -12.68 3.75 11.37
C ILE A 289 -11.38 2.96 11.55
N PRO A 290 -10.68 2.66 10.45
CA PRO A 290 -9.33 2.12 10.52
C PRO A 290 -8.37 3.20 11.02
N PHE A 291 -7.48 2.82 11.91
CA PHE A 291 -6.46 3.71 12.43
C PHE A 291 -5.13 3.00 12.65
N ALA A 292 -4.07 3.76 12.87
CA ALA A 292 -2.83 3.24 13.41
C ALA A 292 -2.32 4.13 14.53
N LEU A 293 -1.67 3.51 15.50
CA LEU A 293 -0.83 4.17 16.47
C LEU A 293 0.62 4.04 16.01
N GLN A 294 1.24 5.15 15.70
CA GLN A 294 2.62 5.20 15.28
C GLN A 294 3.50 5.70 16.41
N GLU A 295 4.62 5.03 16.64
CA GLU A 295 5.60 5.42 17.65
C GLU A 295 6.10 6.84 17.42
N ARG A 296 6.23 7.61 18.50
CA ARG A 296 6.54 9.03 18.46
C ARG A 296 7.84 9.34 17.73
N ASN A 297 8.98 8.85 18.15
CA ASN A 297 10.29 9.21 17.58
C ASN A 297 10.82 8.24 16.51
N ALA A 298 10.13 7.10 16.31
CA ALA A 298 10.51 6.08 15.36
C ALA A 298 9.38 5.82 14.35
N ASN A 299 9.26 4.61 13.83
CA ASN A 299 8.29 4.33 12.77
C ASN A 299 7.46 3.06 13.04
N CYS A 300 7.58 2.50 14.25
CA CYS A 300 6.78 1.35 14.67
C CYS A 300 5.29 1.69 14.55
N THR A 301 4.54 0.88 13.83
CA THR A 301 3.15 1.19 13.48
C THR A 301 2.25 0.02 13.89
N HIS A 302 1.27 0.32 14.74
CA HIS A 302 0.28 -0.63 15.27
C HIS A 302 -1.07 -0.31 14.66
N ASN A 303 -1.57 -1.19 13.80
CA ASN A 303 -2.84 -0.99 13.10
C ASN A 303 -4.01 -1.47 13.93
N GLY A 304 -5.07 -0.68 13.97
CA GLY A 304 -6.26 -0.95 14.76
C GLY A 304 -7.55 -0.58 14.05
N MET A 305 -8.63 -0.98 14.67
CA MET A 305 -10.01 -0.69 14.26
C MET A 305 -10.79 -0.07 15.40
N LEU A 306 -11.69 0.85 15.07
CA LEU A 306 -12.61 1.48 16.02
C LEU A 306 -14.02 1.47 15.42
N THR A 307 -15.03 1.17 16.25
CA THR A 307 -16.45 1.20 15.83
C THR A 307 -17.33 1.83 16.92
N PHE A 308 -18.32 2.59 16.49
CA PHE A 308 -19.35 3.21 17.34
C PHE A 308 -20.65 3.42 16.58
N LEU A 309 -21.70 3.73 17.31
CA LEU A 309 -23.01 4.13 16.75
C LEU A 309 -23.15 5.65 16.79
N TYR A 310 -23.79 6.22 15.76
CA TYR A 310 -24.10 7.64 15.72
C TYR A 310 -25.45 7.91 15.04
N ARG A 311 -25.99 9.11 15.25
CA ARG A 311 -27.18 9.65 14.58
C ARG A 311 -26.85 11.00 13.97
N ALA A 312 -27.70 11.43 13.04
CA ALA A 312 -27.57 12.74 12.37
C ALA A 312 -27.70 13.94 13.31
N ASP A 313 -28.33 13.76 14.47
CA ASP A 313 -28.47 14.79 15.51
C ASP A 313 -27.21 14.98 16.37
N GLY A 314 -26.13 14.24 16.11
CA GLY A 314 -24.90 14.30 16.88
C GLY A 314 -24.82 13.32 18.04
N SER A 315 -25.91 12.58 18.31
CA SER A 315 -25.87 11.52 19.34
C SER A 315 -24.89 10.43 18.97
N THR A 316 -24.12 9.94 19.94
CA THR A 316 -23.12 8.89 19.77
C THR A 316 -23.20 7.86 20.88
N SER A 317 -22.79 6.62 20.59
CA SER A 317 -22.45 5.63 21.60
C SER A 317 -20.99 5.76 22.04
N ARG A 318 -20.58 4.94 22.98
CA ARG A 318 -19.16 4.66 23.16
C ARG A 318 -18.61 3.90 21.96
N ALA A 319 -17.30 4.01 21.74
CA ALA A 319 -16.59 3.22 20.73
C ALA A 319 -15.92 2.01 21.37
N ALA A 320 -15.97 0.86 20.70
CA ALA A 320 -15.05 -0.24 20.90
C ALA A 320 -13.87 -0.09 19.95
N TRP A 321 -12.66 -0.30 20.44
CA TRP A 321 -11.44 -0.22 19.63
C TRP A 321 -10.48 -1.35 19.99
N GLU A 322 -9.66 -1.75 19.01
CA GLU A 322 -8.60 -2.72 19.22
C GLU A 322 -7.43 -2.54 18.25
N VAL A 323 -6.26 -2.96 18.68
CA VAL A 323 -5.02 -3.08 17.92
C VAL A 323 -4.52 -4.50 18.09
N VAL A 324 -4.42 -5.26 17.01
CA VAL A 324 -4.07 -6.69 17.01
C VAL A 324 -3.13 -7.08 15.87
N GLY A 325 -2.47 -6.10 15.29
CA GLY A 325 -1.48 -6.26 14.24
C GLY A 325 -0.58 -5.05 14.16
N GLU A 326 0.68 -5.27 13.84
CA GLU A 326 1.68 -4.21 13.72
C GLU A 326 2.67 -4.51 12.60
N THR A 327 3.50 -3.50 12.30
CA THR A 327 4.77 -3.65 11.59
C THR A 327 5.84 -3.07 12.51
N CYS A 328 6.33 -3.90 13.43
CA CYS A 328 7.26 -3.50 14.48
C CYS A 328 8.07 -4.69 15.02
N ALA A 329 9.37 -4.72 14.77
CA ALA A 329 10.22 -5.84 15.14
C ALA A 329 10.64 -5.89 16.62
N TYR A 330 10.43 -4.84 17.38
CA TYR A 330 10.91 -4.73 18.79
C TYR A 330 9.80 -4.52 19.82
N LEU A 331 8.60 -4.15 19.39
CA LEU A 331 7.43 -3.99 20.23
C LEU A 331 6.21 -4.57 19.54
N LYS A 332 5.70 -5.70 20.03
CA LYS A 332 4.46 -6.32 19.55
C LYS A 332 3.50 -6.41 20.72
N LEU A 333 2.29 -5.95 20.50
CA LEU A 333 1.27 -5.99 21.54
C LEU A 333 -0.14 -6.03 20.95
N ASP A 334 -1.02 -6.74 21.64
CA ASP A 334 -2.46 -6.59 21.49
C ASP A 334 -2.95 -5.61 22.54
N MET A 335 -3.83 -4.69 22.16
CA MET A 335 -4.55 -3.84 23.10
C MET A 335 -5.96 -3.55 22.59
N TRP A 336 -6.87 -3.39 23.54
CA TRP A 336 -8.28 -3.17 23.23
C TRP A 336 -8.95 -2.39 24.34
N GLY A 337 -10.06 -1.74 24.04
CA GLY A 337 -10.81 -1.00 25.05
C GLY A 337 -12.00 -0.27 24.51
N MET A 338 -12.54 0.58 25.36
CA MET A 338 -13.65 1.47 25.05
C MET A 338 -13.18 2.93 25.04
N ALA A 339 -13.86 3.75 24.27
CA ALA A 339 -13.67 5.20 24.26
C ALA A 339 -15.01 5.93 24.30
N THR A 340 -15.06 7.14 24.84
CA THR A 340 -16.17 8.04 24.55
C THR A 340 -15.97 8.67 23.19
N VAL A 341 -17.07 8.95 22.50
CA VAL A 341 -17.09 9.65 21.23
C VAL A 341 -18.01 10.84 21.36
N ASP A 342 -17.48 12.02 21.11
CA ASP A 342 -18.26 13.25 21.01
C ASP A 342 -18.29 13.68 19.54
N LEU A 343 -19.46 13.89 18.97
CA LEU A 343 -19.67 14.35 17.59
C LEU A 343 -20.19 15.79 17.59
N ASN A 344 -19.36 16.73 17.16
CA ASN A 344 -19.76 18.06 16.81
C ASN A 344 -20.22 18.09 15.35
N THR A 345 -21.49 18.39 15.10
CA THR A 345 -22.10 18.39 13.76
C THR A 345 -21.92 19.72 13.01
N GLU A 346 -21.08 20.62 13.49
CA GLU A 346 -20.71 21.82 12.72
C GLU A 346 -19.97 21.39 11.43
N PRO A 347 -20.51 21.76 10.25
CA PRO A 347 -19.94 21.28 8.99
C PRO A 347 -18.48 21.72 8.80
N LEU A 348 -17.67 20.81 8.29
CA LEU A 348 -16.28 21.10 7.95
C LEU A 348 -16.19 22.12 6.82
N LYS A 349 -15.27 23.05 6.95
CA LYS A 349 -14.89 23.94 5.85
C LYS A 349 -14.31 23.11 4.70
N HIS A 350 -14.71 23.41 3.47
CA HIS A 350 -14.22 22.71 2.26
C HIS A 350 -14.50 21.20 2.22
N ALA A 351 -15.57 20.75 2.85
CA ALA A 351 -15.96 19.33 2.87
C ALA A 351 -16.11 18.73 1.46
N ASP A 352 -16.68 19.49 0.52
CA ASP A 352 -16.82 19.13 -0.89
C ASP A 352 -15.47 18.88 -1.60
N LEU A 353 -14.44 19.64 -1.24
CA LEU A 353 -13.09 19.43 -1.79
C LEU A 353 -12.45 18.14 -1.25
N LEU A 354 -12.68 17.81 0.03
CA LEU A 354 -12.22 16.55 0.61
C LEU A 354 -12.85 15.34 -0.09
N VAL A 355 -14.17 15.38 -0.29
CA VAL A 355 -14.92 14.34 -1.01
C VAL A 355 -14.39 14.20 -2.45
N LYS A 356 -14.25 15.31 -3.17
CA LYS A 356 -13.74 15.32 -4.54
C LYS A 356 -12.32 14.74 -4.61
N ALA A 357 -11.44 15.16 -3.73
CA ALA A 357 -10.05 14.67 -3.67
C ALA A 357 -10.01 13.15 -3.40
N HIS A 358 -10.81 12.67 -2.45
CA HIS A 358 -10.89 11.25 -2.14
C HIS A 358 -11.44 10.41 -3.31
N ARG A 359 -12.46 10.90 -4.01
CA ARG A 359 -12.98 10.22 -5.22
C ARG A 359 -11.92 10.10 -6.31
N VAL A 360 -11.14 11.17 -6.53
CA VAL A 360 -10.02 11.15 -7.49
C VAL A 360 -8.94 10.13 -7.08
N GLU A 361 -8.57 10.13 -5.78
CA GLU A 361 -7.63 9.16 -5.24
C GLU A 361 -8.07 7.72 -5.48
N VAL A 362 -9.30 7.37 -5.07
CA VAL A 362 -9.84 6.01 -5.22
C VAL A 362 -9.93 5.61 -6.70
N ALA A 363 -10.44 6.50 -7.57
CA ALA A 363 -10.55 6.24 -9.00
C ALA A 363 -9.18 6.06 -9.69
N SER A 364 -8.13 6.63 -9.13
CA SER A 364 -6.78 6.54 -9.67
C SER A 364 -5.98 5.34 -9.16
N ARG A 365 -6.46 4.58 -8.16
CA ARG A 365 -5.75 3.41 -7.63
C ARG A 365 -5.47 2.38 -8.70
N VAL A 366 -4.33 1.71 -8.59
CA VAL A 366 -3.98 0.61 -9.48
C VAL A 366 -4.99 -0.53 -9.29
N LEU A 367 -5.47 -1.10 -10.39
CA LEU A 367 -6.40 -2.23 -10.35
C LEU A 367 -5.80 -3.38 -9.54
N THR A 368 -6.45 -3.77 -8.46
CA THR A 368 -6.00 -4.87 -7.58
C THR A 368 -6.71 -6.19 -7.90
N ARG A 369 -5.97 -7.30 -7.74
CA ARG A 369 -6.52 -8.67 -7.76
C ARG A 369 -5.84 -9.51 -6.66
N PRO A 370 -6.54 -10.52 -6.13
CA PRO A 370 -5.93 -11.48 -5.21
C PRO A 370 -4.70 -12.15 -5.82
N ILE A 371 -3.62 -12.27 -5.05
CA ILE A 371 -2.38 -12.93 -5.53
C ILE A 371 -2.62 -14.39 -5.92
N ALA A 372 -3.58 -15.07 -5.30
CA ALA A 372 -3.97 -16.43 -5.63
C ALA A 372 -4.38 -16.61 -7.10
N GLU A 373 -4.81 -15.55 -7.75
CA GLU A 373 -5.25 -15.58 -9.15
C GLU A 373 -4.13 -15.31 -10.17
N ILE A 374 -2.90 -15.00 -9.73
CA ILE A 374 -1.81 -14.59 -10.63
C ILE A 374 -1.51 -15.65 -11.71
N GLY A 375 -1.57 -16.94 -11.34
CA GLY A 375 -1.34 -18.05 -12.26
C GLY A 375 -2.35 -18.16 -13.39
N SER A 376 -3.56 -17.57 -13.24
CA SER A 376 -4.58 -17.56 -14.29
C SER A 376 -4.22 -16.64 -15.47
N ILE A 377 -3.39 -15.63 -15.22
CA ILE A 377 -2.93 -14.67 -16.23
C ILE A 377 -1.49 -14.96 -16.68
N PHE A 378 -0.67 -15.50 -15.77
CA PHE A 378 0.72 -15.85 -16.05
C PHE A 378 0.94 -17.34 -15.81
N PRO A 379 0.65 -18.20 -16.81
CA PRO A 379 0.84 -19.65 -16.70
C PRO A 379 2.27 -20.00 -16.30
N GLY A 380 2.43 -20.88 -15.32
CA GLY A 380 3.75 -21.25 -14.78
C GLY A 380 4.24 -20.38 -13.60
N VAL A 381 3.50 -19.33 -13.24
CA VAL A 381 3.76 -18.53 -12.03
C VAL A 381 2.94 -19.07 -10.88
N SER A 382 3.60 -19.43 -9.79
CA SER A 382 2.91 -19.89 -8.57
C SER A 382 2.73 -18.72 -7.59
N PRO A 383 1.51 -18.51 -7.04
CA PRO A 383 1.26 -17.44 -6.07
C PRO A 383 2.11 -17.56 -4.80
N ILE A 384 2.54 -18.78 -4.41
CA ILE A 384 3.39 -19.01 -3.22
C ILE A 384 4.83 -18.50 -3.38
N GLN A 385 5.24 -18.09 -4.57
CA GLN A 385 6.52 -17.43 -4.81
C GLN A 385 6.56 -16.02 -4.26
N PHE A 386 5.40 -15.40 -4.05
CA PHE A 386 5.27 -14.05 -3.52
C PHE A 386 4.75 -14.12 -2.07
N GLY A 387 5.40 -13.43 -1.16
CA GLY A 387 5.15 -13.59 0.27
C GLY A 387 5.49 -15.00 0.78
N SER A 388 6.52 -15.62 0.21
CA SER A 388 6.84 -17.03 0.43
C SER A 388 7.13 -17.34 1.90
N ALA A 389 6.38 -18.28 2.46
CA ALA A 389 6.58 -18.76 3.84
C ALA A 389 7.94 -19.44 4.07
N SER A 390 8.66 -19.83 3.00
CA SER A 390 10.02 -20.35 3.10
C SER A 390 11.08 -19.24 3.30
N GLU A 391 10.70 -17.97 3.13
CA GLU A 391 11.59 -16.81 3.22
C GLU A 391 11.17 -15.84 4.32
N ILE A 392 9.87 -15.65 4.50
CA ILE A 392 9.29 -14.75 5.50
C ILE A 392 8.28 -15.56 6.32
N ASN A 393 8.44 -15.55 7.63
CA ASN A 393 7.46 -16.20 8.49
C ASN A 393 6.09 -15.50 8.34
N PRO A 394 5.02 -16.23 7.99
CA PRO A 394 3.69 -15.63 7.85
C PRO A 394 3.20 -14.84 9.07
N ALA A 395 3.61 -15.24 10.28
CA ALA A 395 3.27 -14.52 11.51
C ALA A 395 3.90 -13.12 11.62
N ASN A 396 4.93 -12.84 10.83
CA ASN A 396 5.60 -11.55 10.77
C ASN A 396 5.20 -10.73 9.52
N MET A 397 4.42 -11.31 8.60
CA MET A 397 4.02 -10.66 7.35
C MET A 397 2.83 -9.74 7.58
N THR A 398 3.00 -8.43 7.45
CA THR A 398 1.88 -7.47 7.50
C THR A 398 1.16 -7.37 6.16
N ALA A 399 1.90 -7.18 5.06
CA ALA A 399 1.34 -7.05 3.73
C ALA A 399 2.38 -7.36 2.65
N PHE A 400 1.94 -7.87 1.51
CA PHE A 400 2.78 -8.03 0.33
C PHE A 400 1.96 -7.93 -0.96
N GLY A 401 2.65 -7.69 -2.07
CA GLY A 401 2.01 -7.65 -3.38
C GLY A 401 3.01 -7.60 -4.53
N VAL A 402 2.48 -7.84 -5.73
CA VAL A 402 3.22 -7.83 -6.99
C VAL A 402 2.47 -6.96 -8.00
N PHE A 403 3.18 -6.05 -8.65
CA PHE A 403 2.66 -5.39 -9.84
C PHE A 403 3.23 -6.09 -11.09
N ALA A 404 2.33 -6.59 -11.93
CA ALA A 404 2.69 -7.23 -13.18
C ALA A 404 1.51 -7.14 -14.17
N GLY A 405 1.80 -6.90 -15.46
CA GLY A 405 0.79 -6.83 -16.51
C GLY A 405 -0.27 -5.75 -16.29
N GLY A 406 0.10 -4.63 -15.66
CA GLY A 406 -0.84 -3.52 -15.36
C GLY A 406 -1.75 -3.78 -14.15
N ILE A 407 -1.59 -4.89 -13.43
CA ILE A 407 -2.42 -5.30 -12.30
C ILE A 407 -1.56 -5.37 -11.04
N HIS A 408 -2.12 -4.89 -9.94
CA HIS A 408 -1.56 -5.02 -8.60
C HIS A 408 -2.13 -6.27 -7.92
N TRP A 409 -1.36 -7.35 -7.92
CA TRP A 409 -1.69 -8.63 -7.28
C TRP A 409 -1.36 -8.55 -5.80
N VAL A 410 -2.36 -8.72 -4.93
CA VAL A 410 -2.22 -8.46 -3.50
C VAL A 410 -2.45 -9.70 -2.65
N GLY A 411 -1.60 -9.86 -1.62
CA GLY A 411 -1.86 -10.76 -0.52
C GLY A 411 -2.91 -10.21 0.44
N GLU A 412 -3.42 -11.06 1.30
CA GLU A 412 -4.28 -10.67 2.41
C GLU A 412 -3.44 -10.00 3.51
N CYS A 413 -4.03 -9.02 4.22
CA CYS A 413 -3.44 -8.39 5.39
C CYS A 413 -3.93 -9.12 6.65
N MET A 414 -3.26 -10.23 6.99
CA MET A 414 -3.65 -11.03 8.15
C MET A 414 -3.17 -10.41 9.45
N THR A 415 -4.00 -10.47 10.48
CA THR A 415 -3.65 -10.11 11.84
C THR A 415 -3.80 -11.32 12.76
N ARG A 416 -3.50 -11.18 14.04
CA ARG A 416 -3.71 -12.24 15.02
C ARG A 416 -5.19 -12.59 15.25
N TYR A 417 -6.12 -11.68 14.88
CA TYR A 417 -7.57 -11.82 15.04
C TYR A 417 -8.32 -11.61 13.72
N GLY A 418 -7.93 -12.37 12.70
CA GLY A 418 -8.55 -12.36 11.39
C GLY A 418 -7.91 -11.41 10.39
N ALA A 419 -8.49 -11.34 9.19
CA ALA A 419 -8.03 -10.46 8.14
C ALA A 419 -8.39 -8.99 8.46
N TYR A 420 -7.45 -8.08 8.22
CA TYR A 420 -7.70 -6.63 8.36
C TYR A 420 -8.66 -6.17 7.26
N PRO A 421 -9.86 -5.68 7.60
CA PRO A 421 -10.91 -5.48 6.59
C PRO A 421 -10.66 -4.29 5.66
N PHE A 422 -9.77 -3.37 6.04
CA PHE A 422 -9.41 -2.17 5.27
C PHE A 422 -7.97 -2.21 4.77
N CYS A 423 -7.54 -3.35 4.23
CA CYS A 423 -6.16 -3.57 3.79
C CYS A 423 -5.66 -2.54 2.76
N ASP A 424 -6.55 -1.91 1.96
CA ASP A 424 -6.19 -0.87 1.00
C ASP A 424 -5.69 0.43 1.64
N VAL A 425 -6.07 0.65 2.90
CA VAL A 425 -5.70 1.83 3.68
C VAL A 425 -4.96 1.48 4.98
N LEU A 426 -4.44 0.26 5.06
CA LEU A 426 -3.57 -0.18 6.14
C LEU A 426 -2.33 0.72 6.18
N ALA A 427 -2.00 1.25 7.35
CA ALA A 427 -0.83 2.10 7.55
C ALA A 427 0.44 1.25 7.58
N LEU A 428 1.32 1.45 6.62
CA LEU A 428 2.58 0.73 6.44
C LEU A 428 3.76 1.68 6.69
N PRO A 429 4.63 1.41 7.67
CA PRO A 429 5.77 2.26 7.96
C PRO A 429 6.88 2.10 6.93
N SER A 430 7.53 3.20 6.57
CA SER A 430 8.65 3.15 5.64
C SER A 430 9.93 2.61 6.27
N TYR A 431 10.16 2.91 7.54
CA TYR A 431 11.50 2.82 8.09
C TYR A 431 12.52 3.37 7.09
N SER A 432 13.57 2.62 6.79
CA SER A 432 14.65 3.07 5.91
C SER A 432 14.31 3.17 4.42
N LEU A 433 13.10 2.78 3.97
CA LEU A 433 12.65 3.11 2.61
C LEU A 433 12.70 4.64 2.38
N ALA A 434 12.49 5.44 3.44
CA ALA A 434 12.58 6.88 3.40
C ALA A 434 13.94 7.39 2.91
N LYS A 435 15.03 6.65 3.14
CA LYS A 435 16.37 7.01 2.65
C LYS A 435 16.41 7.12 1.13
N SER A 436 15.71 6.22 0.44
CA SER A 436 15.56 6.27 -1.02
C SER A 436 14.49 7.29 -1.43
N MET A 437 13.32 7.22 -0.78
CA MET A 437 12.12 7.98 -1.17
C MET A 437 12.27 9.48 -0.91
N VAL A 438 12.86 9.86 0.22
CA VAL A 438 13.05 11.28 0.60
C VAL A 438 14.49 11.71 0.45
N GLY A 439 15.46 10.96 1.01
CA GLY A 439 16.87 11.29 0.95
C GLY A 439 17.42 11.27 -0.47
N GLY A 440 17.20 10.16 -1.17
CA GLY A 440 17.65 9.94 -2.54
C GLY A 440 16.98 10.86 -3.53
N LEU A 441 15.63 10.80 -3.64
CA LEU A 441 14.91 11.67 -4.59
C LEU A 441 15.04 13.14 -4.22
N GLY A 442 15.08 13.50 -2.94
CA GLY A 442 15.25 14.87 -2.47
C GLY A 442 16.58 15.47 -2.92
N LEU A 443 17.71 14.75 -2.74
CA LEU A 443 19.01 15.20 -3.20
C LEU A 443 19.09 15.24 -4.73
N MET A 444 18.56 14.23 -5.44
CA MET A 444 18.51 14.21 -6.90
C MET A 444 17.69 15.38 -7.46
N ARG A 445 16.60 15.76 -6.79
CA ARG A 445 15.81 16.93 -7.21
C ARG A 445 16.53 18.24 -6.88
N LEU A 446 17.15 18.33 -5.71
CA LEU A 446 17.94 19.51 -5.33
C LEU A 446 19.09 19.73 -6.31
N GLU A 447 19.79 18.67 -6.73
CA GLU A 447 20.84 18.69 -7.75
C GLU A 447 20.31 19.16 -9.12
N LEU A 448 19.13 18.68 -9.53
CA LEU A 448 18.51 19.12 -10.77
C LEU A 448 18.16 20.62 -10.77
N LEU A 449 17.65 21.13 -9.64
CA LEU A 449 17.24 22.52 -9.48
C LEU A 449 18.44 23.46 -9.25
N TYR A 450 19.44 22.99 -8.56
CA TYR A 450 20.63 23.75 -8.15
C TYR A 450 21.88 22.89 -8.35
N PRO A 451 22.38 22.78 -9.58
CA PRO A 451 23.55 21.95 -9.90
C PRO A 451 24.76 22.22 -9.02
N GLY A 452 25.40 21.14 -8.54
CA GLY A 452 26.52 21.20 -7.59
C GLY A 452 26.09 21.04 -6.12
N SER A 453 24.79 20.99 -5.82
CA SER A 453 24.32 20.81 -4.43
C SER A 453 24.77 19.49 -3.82
N SER A 454 24.87 18.42 -4.60
CA SER A 454 25.31 17.10 -4.13
C SER A 454 26.77 17.08 -3.67
N GLU A 455 27.58 18.03 -4.17
CA GLU A 455 29.01 18.17 -3.84
C GLU A 455 29.26 19.21 -2.72
N GLU A 456 28.22 19.92 -2.23
CA GLU A 456 28.36 20.77 -1.06
C GLU A 456 28.75 19.92 0.18
N PHE A 457 29.51 20.51 1.11
CA PHE A 457 29.97 19.82 2.30
C PHE A 457 28.91 19.86 3.43
N ILE A 458 28.82 18.76 4.18
CA ILE A 458 27.95 18.66 5.37
C ILE A 458 28.30 19.77 6.37
N SER A 459 29.58 19.98 6.64
CA SER A 459 30.07 21.03 7.59
C SER A 459 29.66 22.46 7.24
N SER A 460 29.54 22.76 5.95
CA SER A 460 29.10 24.07 5.46
C SER A 460 27.60 24.29 5.65
N ASN A 461 26.84 23.23 5.84
CA ASN A 461 25.38 23.24 5.88
C ASN A 461 24.79 22.83 7.23
N VAL A 462 25.57 22.16 8.10
CA VAL A 462 25.14 21.69 9.41
C VAL A 462 26.10 22.25 10.46
N ARG A 463 25.67 23.27 11.19
CA ARG A 463 26.53 24.02 12.13
C ARG A 463 27.22 23.14 13.18
N TRP A 464 26.58 22.05 13.61
CA TRP A 464 27.12 21.14 14.61
C TRP A 464 28.24 20.24 14.08
N CYS A 465 28.33 20.07 12.75
CA CYS A 465 29.35 19.32 12.07
C CYS A 465 30.58 20.13 11.62
N GLY A 466 30.86 21.27 12.26
CA GLY A 466 32.00 22.12 11.92
C GLY A 466 33.37 21.54 12.30
N GLY A 467 33.44 20.38 12.93
CA GLY A 467 34.69 19.70 13.27
C GLY A 467 35.39 19.02 12.08
N SER A 468 36.69 18.76 12.21
CA SER A 468 37.54 18.25 11.12
C SER A 468 37.07 17.00 10.41
N LYS A 469 36.29 16.12 11.08
CA LYS A 469 35.79 14.88 10.50
C LYS A 469 34.60 15.04 9.53
N TRP A 470 34.08 16.28 9.35
CA TRP A 470 32.97 16.57 8.44
C TRP A 470 33.31 17.58 7.34
N THR A 471 34.50 18.22 7.41
CA THR A 471 34.88 19.32 6.50
C THR A 471 35.11 18.87 5.06
N ASP A 472 35.31 17.59 4.82
CA ASP A 472 35.56 16.93 3.53
C ASP A 472 34.48 15.90 3.14
N VAL A 473 33.35 15.89 3.85
CA VAL A 473 32.23 14.97 3.56
C VAL A 473 31.16 15.72 2.77
N THR A 474 30.90 15.27 1.52
CA THR A 474 29.86 15.84 0.68
C THR A 474 28.46 15.27 1.01
N LEU A 475 27.40 15.96 0.55
CA LEU A 475 26.04 15.44 0.66
C LEU A 475 25.88 14.12 -0.09
N SER A 476 26.54 13.98 -1.24
CA SER A 476 26.58 12.74 -2.01
C SER A 476 27.18 11.58 -1.21
N GLN A 477 28.29 11.82 -0.49
CA GLN A 477 28.94 10.80 0.35
C GLN A 477 28.08 10.42 1.57
N ALA A 478 27.37 11.39 2.17
CA ALA A 478 26.42 11.13 3.25
C ALA A 478 25.24 10.27 2.75
N LEU A 479 24.65 10.58 1.58
CA LEU A 479 23.61 9.76 0.98
C LEU A 479 24.08 8.35 0.63
N ASN A 480 25.35 8.21 0.21
CA ASN A 480 25.96 6.93 -0.13
C ASN A 480 26.49 6.16 1.10
N MET A 481 26.36 6.71 2.32
CA MET A 481 26.87 6.10 3.56
C MET A 481 28.36 5.78 3.49
N THR A 482 29.13 6.72 2.92
CA THR A 482 30.58 6.61 2.73
C THR A 482 31.30 7.80 3.37
N THR A 483 30.81 8.24 4.52
CA THR A 483 31.36 9.42 5.24
C THR A 483 32.78 9.18 5.80
N GLY A 484 33.15 7.92 5.98
CA GLY A 484 34.40 7.54 6.64
C GLY A 484 34.36 7.69 8.16
N ASN A 485 33.21 8.06 8.75
CA ASN A 485 33.00 8.19 10.19
C ASN A 485 32.25 6.94 10.69
N TYR A 486 32.90 6.06 11.46
CA TYR A 486 32.30 4.84 12.01
C TYR A 486 33.10 4.31 13.21
N ASP A 487 32.50 3.43 14.02
CA ASP A 487 33.19 2.67 15.05
C ASP A 487 33.57 1.28 14.56
N LYS A 488 32.66 0.59 13.88
CA LYS A 488 32.82 -0.82 13.47
C LYS A 488 32.49 -1.02 12.00
N LEU A 489 33.31 -1.82 11.32
CA LEU A 489 33.00 -2.31 9.99
C LEU A 489 32.01 -3.48 10.08
N GLY A 490 30.91 -3.35 9.41
CA GLY A 490 29.86 -4.38 9.34
C GLY A 490 28.52 -3.73 9.02
N TYR A 491 27.67 -4.51 8.36
CA TYR A 491 26.40 -3.98 7.81
C TYR A 491 25.58 -3.19 8.82
N ASP A 492 25.46 -3.67 10.05
CA ASP A 492 24.48 -3.18 11.03
C ASP A 492 25.10 -2.90 12.42
N LEU A 493 26.40 -3.03 12.56
CA LEU A 493 27.03 -3.02 13.88
C LEU A 493 26.99 -1.66 14.59
N ASP A 494 27.08 -0.57 13.84
CA ASP A 494 26.96 0.77 14.40
C ASP A 494 25.49 1.19 14.51
N GLU A 495 24.67 0.84 13.53
CA GLU A 495 23.24 1.18 13.50
C GLU A 495 22.45 0.51 14.64
N SER A 496 22.76 -0.75 14.97
CA SER A 496 22.18 -1.49 16.10
C SER A 496 22.94 -1.27 17.44
N GLY A 497 23.94 -0.39 17.44
CA GLY A 497 24.81 -0.13 18.58
C GLY A 497 24.16 0.69 19.69
N GLU A 498 24.82 0.69 20.86
CA GLU A 498 24.31 1.35 22.08
C GLU A 498 24.18 2.86 21.99
N LYS A 499 24.81 3.52 21.00
CA LYS A 499 24.73 4.97 20.80
C LYS A 499 23.47 5.43 20.08
N MET A 500 22.89 4.56 19.22
CA MET A 500 21.75 4.93 18.37
C MET A 500 20.45 5.23 19.12
N PRO A 501 20.10 4.57 20.24
CA PRO A 501 18.89 4.91 20.99
C PRO A 501 18.82 6.36 21.45
N GLU A 502 19.95 6.97 21.88
CA GLU A 502 19.99 8.39 22.27
C GLU A 502 19.67 9.31 21.08
N PHE A 503 20.21 9.00 19.90
CA PHE A 503 19.90 9.74 18.67
C PHE A 503 18.42 9.66 18.29
N PHE A 504 17.83 8.48 18.33
CA PHE A 504 16.41 8.31 18.00
C PHE A 504 15.48 8.97 19.03
N ALA A 505 15.86 8.97 20.32
CA ALA A 505 15.09 9.58 21.39
C ALA A 505 15.11 11.11 21.41
N ALA A 506 16.09 11.76 20.75
CA ALA A 506 16.19 13.21 20.73
C ALA A 506 14.99 13.88 20.05
N ASP A 507 14.33 14.83 20.70
CA ASP A 507 13.12 15.49 20.21
C ASP A 507 13.41 16.67 19.26
N SER A 508 14.51 17.41 19.49
CA SER A 508 14.81 18.61 18.70
C SER A 508 15.76 18.34 17.54
N ARG A 509 15.63 19.15 16.47
CA ARG A 509 16.55 19.13 15.33
C ARG A 509 18.00 19.29 15.76
N ASP A 510 18.26 20.27 16.59
CA ASP A 510 19.63 20.66 16.94
C ASP A 510 20.31 19.64 17.85
N GLU A 511 19.58 19.07 18.80
CA GLU A 511 20.10 18.01 19.66
C GLU A 511 20.44 16.77 18.82
N ARG A 512 19.51 16.32 17.98
CA ARG A 512 19.72 15.16 17.10
C ARG A 512 20.89 15.39 16.13
N ALA A 513 21.02 16.59 15.55
CA ALA A 513 22.14 16.92 14.68
C ALA A 513 23.48 16.96 15.46
N ARG A 514 23.49 17.49 16.69
CA ARG A 514 24.67 17.50 17.55
C ARG A 514 25.14 16.09 17.88
N LEU A 515 24.22 15.21 18.30
CA LEU A 515 24.50 13.81 18.55
C LEU A 515 25.05 13.12 17.31
N ALA A 516 24.39 13.26 16.16
CA ALA A 516 24.81 12.68 14.89
C ALA A 516 26.22 13.14 14.47
N CYS A 517 26.51 14.45 14.56
CA CYS A 517 27.84 14.96 14.22
C CYS A 517 28.93 14.45 15.17
N ALA A 518 28.63 14.22 16.45
CA ALA A 518 29.59 13.79 17.45
C ALA A 518 29.85 12.27 17.49
N MET A 519 28.86 11.46 17.07
CA MET A 519 28.70 10.05 17.43
C MET A 519 29.89 9.15 17.06
N PHE A 520 30.35 9.20 15.82
CA PHE A 520 31.39 8.28 15.31
C PHE A 520 32.69 9.02 14.95
N PRO A 521 33.86 8.42 15.25
CA PRO A 521 35.15 8.99 14.86
C PRO A 521 35.41 8.80 13.36
N ARG A 522 36.35 9.62 12.81
CA ARG A 522 36.89 9.41 11.47
C ARG A 522 37.83 8.20 11.47
N GLN A 523 37.55 7.22 10.60
CA GLN A 523 38.33 5.99 10.41
C GLN A 523 38.86 5.82 8.99
N ALA A 524 38.18 6.42 7.99
CA ALA A 524 38.55 6.27 6.58
C ALA A 524 38.36 7.59 5.82
N VAL A 525 38.97 7.68 4.64
CA VAL A 525 38.75 8.79 3.70
C VAL A 525 37.31 8.73 3.19
N PRO A 526 36.58 9.85 3.15
CA PRO A 526 35.21 9.87 2.61
C PRO A 526 35.16 9.34 1.17
N GLY A 527 34.13 8.53 0.89
CA GLY A 527 33.95 7.88 -0.41
C GLY A 527 34.61 6.51 -0.55
N THR A 528 35.44 6.06 0.42
CA THR A 528 36.20 4.82 0.27
C THR A 528 35.62 3.61 1.00
N GLN A 529 34.90 3.84 2.11
CA GLN A 529 34.34 2.77 2.95
C GLN A 529 32.86 2.98 3.17
N TRP A 530 32.07 1.98 2.84
CA TRP A 530 30.64 1.97 3.11
C TRP A 530 30.36 1.41 4.51
N VAL A 531 29.58 2.16 5.30
CA VAL A 531 29.02 1.70 6.60
C VAL A 531 27.63 2.26 6.75
N TYR A 532 26.65 1.39 7.04
CA TYR A 532 25.25 1.79 7.12
C TYR A 532 24.95 2.64 8.35
N HIS A 533 24.52 3.89 8.15
CA HIS A 533 24.16 4.83 9.21
C HIS A 533 22.92 5.65 8.90
N THR A 534 21.91 5.62 9.76
CA THR A 534 20.74 6.52 9.68
C THR A 534 21.13 7.97 9.98
N ILE A 535 22.14 8.20 10.81
CA ILE A 535 22.63 9.55 11.13
C ILE A 535 23.14 10.31 9.89
N ASP A 536 23.79 9.63 8.95
CA ASP A 536 24.31 10.24 7.72
C ASP A 536 23.17 10.81 6.88
N THR A 537 22.07 10.05 6.76
CA THR A 537 20.87 10.49 6.02
C THR A 537 20.12 11.61 6.76
N TYR A 538 20.12 11.60 8.10
CA TYR A 538 19.52 12.69 8.87
C TYR A 538 20.30 14.00 8.68
N LEU A 539 21.64 13.96 8.75
CA LEU A 539 22.50 15.12 8.49
C LEU A 539 22.36 15.62 7.06
N LEU A 540 22.25 14.73 6.08
CA LEU A 540 21.88 15.07 4.70
C LEU A 540 20.58 15.87 4.66
N GLY A 541 19.53 15.42 5.38
CA GLY A 541 18.25 16.10 5.46
C GLY A 541 18.36 17.52 6.04
N VAL A 542 19.12 17.69 7.11
CA VAL A 542 19.40 19.03 7.70
C VAL A 542 20.17 19.91 6.73
N ALA A 543 21.16 19.35 6.02
CA ALA A 543 21.92 20.08 5.01
C ALA A 543 21.05 20.55 3.85
N MET A 544 20.26 19.65 3.26
CA MET A 544 19.30 19.97 2.19
C MET A 544 18.32 21.06 2.62
N GLN A 545 17.79 20.97 3.85
CA GLN A 545 16.88 21.98 4.42
C GLN A 545 17.53 23.36 4.46
N ASN A 546 18.77 23.44 4.91
CA ASN A 546 19.50 24.70 5.02
C ASN A 546 19.91 25.26 3.64
N ILE A 547 20.26 24.40 2.68
CA ILE A 547 20.48 24.80 1.28
C ILE A 547 19.19 25.38 0.70
N LEU A 548 18.08 24.68 0.84
CA LEU A 548 16.80 25.13 0.27
C LEU A 548 16.36 26.47 0.88
N LYS A 549 16.49 26.64 2.20
CA LYS A 549 16.21 27.91 2.89
C LYS A 549 17.08 29.06 2.36
N ARG A 550 18.34 28.82 2.07
CA ARG A 550 19.22 29.85 1.45
C ARG A 550 18.78 30.22 0.04
N ARG A 551 18.21 29.26 -0.72
CA ARG A 551 17.78 29.46 -2.11
C ARG A 551 16.38 30.07 -2.25
N LYS A 552 15.46 29.74 -1.33
CA LYS A 552 14.04 30.08 -1.45
C LYS A 552 13.46 30.91 -0.30
N GLY A 553 14.20 31.09 0.79
CA GLY A 553 13.74 31.81 1.98
C GLY A 553 13.49 30.92 3.18
N THR A 554 13.28 31.53 4.34
CA THR A 554 13.24 30.87 5.67
C THR A 554 12.11 29.87 5.82
N GLU A 555 11.00 30.04 5.09
CA GLU A 555 9.81 29.20 5.16
C GLU A 555 9.90 27.94 4.28
N ALA A 556 10.94 27.83 3.46
CA ALA A 556 11.12 26.69 2.58
C ALA A 556 11.25 25.38 3.36
N ASP A 557 10.58 24.34 2.87
CA ASP A 557 10.55 23.00 3.45
C ASP A 557 10.90 21.93 2.42
N ILE A 558 11.91 21.12 2.71
CA ILE A 558 12.38 20.10 1.76
C ILE A 558 11.34 19.03 1.46
N TYR A 559 10.50 18.67 2.43
CA TYR A 559 9.53 17.60 2.22
C TYR A 559 8.40 18.07 1.30
N SER A 560 7.79 19.20 1.57
CA SER A 560 6.73 19.75 0.72
C SER A 560 7.25 20.18 -0.66
N GLU A 561 8.38 20.90 -0.75
CA GLU A 561 8.80 21.54 -1.99
C GLU A 561 9.67 20.66 -2.91
N LEU A 562 10.38 19.66 -2.37
CA LEU A 562 11.16 18.75 -3.20
C LEU A 562 10.43 17.43 -3.46
N ILE A 563 9.48 17.05 -2.61
CA ILE A 563 8.90 15.71 -2.60
C ILE A 563 7.39 15.74 -2.82
N VAL A 564 6.60 16.34 -1.93
CA VAL A 564 5.14 16.26 -1.96
C VAL A 564 4.56 16.93 -3.19
N ASP A 565 4.77 18.23 -3.33
CA ASP A 565 4.15 19.02 -4.40
C ASP A 565 4.62 18.62 -5.80
N PRO A 566 5.93 18.41 -6.03
CA PRO A 566 6.42 18.09 -7.36
C PRO A 566 6.37 16.61 -7.73
N ILE A 567 6.23 15.69 -6.76
CA ILE A 567 6.28 14.26 -7.02
C ILE A 567 5.04 13.55 -6.48
N TRP A 568 4.83 13.48 -5.15
CA TRP A 568 3.79 12.65 -4.57
C TRP A 568 2.39 12.96 -5.12
N ARG A 569 2.00 14.23 -5.11
CA ARG A 569 0.71 14.67 -5.64
C ARG A 569 0.57 14.44 -7.14
N LYS A 570 1.67 14.56 -7.88
CA LYS A 570 1.68 14.37 -9.35
C LYS A 570 1.51 12.91 -9.77
N ILE A 571 2.07 12.00 -9.00
CA ILE A 571 1.92 10.57 -9.25
C ILE A 571 0.73 9.96 -8.50
N GLY A 572 -0.07 10.78 -7.79
CA GLY A 572 -1.29 10.36 -7.12
C GLY A 572 -1.08 9.46 -5.92
N LEU A 573 0.00 9.68 -5.12
CA LEU A 573 0.15 9.01 -3.84
C LEU A 573 -0.92 9.48 -2.86
N SER A 574 -1.25 8.61 -1.91
CA SER A 574 -2.30 8.91 -0.93
C SER A 574 -1.91 10.05 0.01
N PRO A 575 -2.88 10.83 0.50
CA PRO A 575 -2.63 11.94 1.42
C PRO A 575 -2.00 11.58 2.76
N VAL A 576 -1.88 10.30 3.10
CA VAL A 576 -1.10 9.88 4.27
C VAL A 576 0.37 10.30 4.15
N LEU A 577 0.86 10.45 2.91
CA LEU A 577 2.21 10.90 2.56
C LEU A 577 2.34 12.42 2.40
N ASP A 578 1.27 13.22 2.61
CA ASP A 578 1.36 14.69 2.51
C ASP A 578 2.19 15.31 3.64
N ASP A 579 2.37 14.62 4.75
CA ASP A 579 3.35 14.97 5.79
C ASP A 579 4.13 13.72 6.22
N THR A 580 5.20 13.93 6.98
CA THR A 580 6.09 12.90 7.49
C THR A 580 6.43 13.19 8.95
N LYS A 581 7.05 12.25 9.63
CA LYS A 581 7.59 12.54 10.96
C LYS A 581 8.67 13.63 10.92
N ARG A 582 8.61 14.48 11.91
CA ARG A 582 9.47 15.66 12.05
C ARG A 582 9.95 15.81 13.49
N SER A 583 11.01 16.61 13.68
CA SER A 583 11.40 17.03 15.04
C SER A 583 10.23 17.76 15.73
N TYR A 584 10.19 17.68 17.06
CA TYR A 584 9.11 18.23 17.88
C TYR A 584 9.32 19.68 18.31
N ASP A 585 10.46 20.26 17.91
CA ASP A 585 10.76 21.68 18.04
C ASP A 585 10.16 22.51 16.89
N ASP A 586 10.28 23.85 16.98
CA ASP A 586 9.79 24.77 15.96
C ASP A 586 10.48 24.61 14.61
N ALA A 587 11.65 23.97 14.57
CA ALA A 587 12.34 23.68 13.32
C ALA A 587 11.61 22.68 12.44
N ARG A 588 10.78 21.78 13.04
CA ARG A 588 9.98 20.77 12.35
C ARG A 588 10.76 20.04 11.25
N GLN A 589 12.01 19.69 11.54
CA GLN A 589 12.91 19.04 10.59
C GLN A 589 12.38 17.67 10.19
N PRO A 590 12.12 17.38 8.89
CA PRO A 590 11.72 16.05 8.44
C PRO A 590 12.77 14.98 8.74
N PHE A 591 12.32 13.77 9.11
CA PHE A 591 13.20 12.63 9.37
C PHE A 591 13.53 11.91 8.06
N VAL A 592 14.41 12.41 7.28
CA VAL A 592 14.70 11.95 5.91
C VAL A 592 15.06 10.44 5.82
N GLY A 593 15.61 9.87 6.90
CA GLY A 593 16.03 8.47 6.98
C GLY A 593 14.93 7.46 7.38
N TRP A 594 13.79 7.94 7.90
CA TRP A 594 12.62 7.16 8.34
C TRP A 594 11.41 8.09 8.53
N GLY A 595 10.26 7.53 8.88
CA GLY A 595 9.13 8.34 9.35
C GLY A 595 8.01 8.54 8.35
N LEU A 596 8.07 7.96 7.14
CA LEU A 596 6.92 7.93 6.23
C LEU A 596 5.93 6.85 6.67
N THR A 597 4.68 7.11 6.36
CA THR A 597 3.61 6.10 6.35
C THR A 597 2.99 6.07 4.96
N MET A 598 2.69 4.88 4.45
CA MET A 598 2.14 4.69 3.11
C MET A 598 1.09 3.60 3.10
N HIS A 599 0.32 3.52 2.02
CA HIS A 599 -0.54 2.39 1.71
C HIS A 599 0.14 1.49 0.66
N ARG A 600 -0.38 0.27 0.47
CA ARG A 600 0.19 -0.67 -0.51
C ARG A 600 0.18 -0.17 -1.95
N ASP A 601 -0.83 0.63 -2.34
CA ASP A 601 -0.91 1.27 -3.67
C ASP A 601 0.22 2.29 -3.88
N ASP A 602 0.60 3.03 -2.83
CA ASP A 602 1.68 4.01 -2.88
C ASP A 602 3.03 3.36 -3.17
N ALA A 603 3.29 2.18 -2.59
CA ALA A 603 4.53 1.44 -2.84
C ALA A 603 4.69 1.07 -4.32
N VAL A 604 3.60 0.63 -4.97
CA VAL A 604 3.58 0.29 -6.39
C VAL A 604 3.76 1.53 -7.25
N ARG A 605 2.99 2.60 -7.01
CA ARG A 605 3.05 3.85 -7.79
C ARG A 605 4.42 4.50 -7.71
N PHE A 606 4.97 4.57 -6.50
CA PHE A 606 6.32 5.08 -6.30
C PHE A 606 7.34 4.28 -7.13
N ALA A 607 7.30 2.95 -7.03
CA ALA A 607 8.24 2.09 -7.73
C ALA A 607 8.08 2.19 -9.27
N GLN A 608 6.83 2.27 -9.79
CA GLN A 608 6.56 2.49 -11.20
C GLN A 608 7.16 3.83 -11.69
N PHE A 609 6.93 4.90 -10.94
CA PHE A 609 7.45 6.24 -11.28
C PHE A 609 8.98 6.24 -11.35
N VAL A 610 9.64 5.71 -10.33
CA VAL A 610 11.10 5.65 -10.26
C VAL A 610 11.66 4.74 -11.35
N ALA A 611 11.11 3.53 -11.51
CA ALA A 611 11.54 2.60 -12.55
C ALA A 611 11.29 3.16 -13.97
N GLY A 612 10.27 3.99 -14.14
CA GLY A 612 9.98 4.73 -15.38
C GLY A 612 10.92 5.90 -15.66
N GLY A 613 11.90 6.18 -14.79
CA GLY A 613 12.87 7.26 -14.96
C GLY A 613 12.48 8.58 -14.31
N ALA A 614 11.49 8.58 -13.42
CA ALA A 614 10.99 9.75 -12.70
C ALA A 614 10.65 10.93 -13.64
N LEU A 615 9.79 10.65 -14.63
CA LEU A 615 9.38 11.62 -15.64
C LEU A 615 7.97 12.17 -15.35
N GLU A 616 7.80 13.47 -15.52
CA GLU A 616 6.51 14.16 -15.61
C GLU A 616 6.39 14.80 -17.02
N ASN A 617 5.37 14.41 -17.78
CA ASN A 617 5.18 14.88 -19.16
C ASN A 617 6.46 14.74 -20.03
N GLY A 618 7.19 13.65 -19.87
CA GLY A 618 8.43 13.36 -20.60
C GLY A 618 9.68 14.12 -20.11
N LYS A 619 9.56 14.93 -19.04
CA LYS A 619 10.67 15.68 -18.45
C LYS A 619 11.10 15.06 -17.14
N ALA A 620 12.42 14.95 -16.93
CA ALA A 620 12.96 14.47 -15.66
C ALA A 620 12.62 15.46 -14.53
N VAL A 621 12.10 14.93 -13.42
CA VAL A 621 11.82 15.74 -12.20
C VAL A 621 12.92 15.61 -11.15
N VAL A 622 13.87 14.71 -11.37
CA VAL A 622 15.08 14.52 -10.56
C VAL A 622 16.29 14.39 -11.47
N ASP A 623 17.52 14.51 -10.97
CA ASP A 623 18.71 14.34 -11.79
C ASP A 623 18.77 12.93 -12.41
N PRO A 624 18.74 12.81 -13.76
CA PRO A 624 18.61 11.52 -14.43
C PRO A 624 19.88 10.66 -14.34
N LYS A 625 21.07 11.28 -14.16
CA LYS A 625 22.33 10.55 -14.02
C LYS A 625 22.43 9.91 -12.64
N MET A 626 22.06 10.65 -11.61
CA MET A 626 22.00 10.12 -10.23
C MET A 626 20.96 9.01 -10.12
N LEU A 627 19.77 9.19 -10.74
CA LEU A 627 18.73 8.18 -10.75
C LEU A 627 19.16 6.91 -11.52
N ALA A 628 19.76 7.04 -12.69
CA ALA A 628 20.25 5.89 -13.45
C ALA A 628 21.30 5.07 -12.66
N ALA A 629 22.17 5.74 -11.92
CA ALA A 629 23.14 5.07 -11.03
C ALA A 629 22.41 4.35 -9.85
N ALA A 630 21.44 5.00 -9.21
CA ALA A 630 20.63 4.41 -8.14
C ALA A 630 19.88 3.15 -8.62
N LEU A 631 19.33 3.19 -9.83
CA LEU A 631 18.61 2.09 -10.46
C LEU A 631 19.52 1.02 -11.09
N GLN A 632 20.83 1.04 -10.79
CA GLN A 632 21.81 0.07 -11.31
C GLN A 632 21.93 0.04 -12.84
N ARG A 633 21.46 1.11 -13.53
CA ARG A 633 21.51 1.25 -15.01
C ARG A 633 22.82 1.79 -15.54
N ASN A 634 23.74 2.19 -14.64
CA ASN A 634 25.07 2.64 -14.99
C ASN A 634 26.11 1.58 -14.56
N PRO A 635 26.58 0.70 -15.47
CA PRO A 635 27.55 -0.35 -15.12
C PRO A 635 28.88 0.18 -14.58
N ALA A 636 29.28 1.39 -14.98
CA ALA A 636 30.52 2.01 -14.52
C ALA A 636 30.42 2.63 -13.12
N ASN A 637 29.19 2.79 -12.59
CA ASN A 637 28.97 3.40 -11.28
C ASN A 637 27.75 2.77 -10.57
N ARG A 638 27.92 1.55 -10.10
CA ARG A 638 26.89 0.82 -9.33
C ARG A 638 26.91 1.17 -7.83
N GLY A 639 27.83 1.97 -7.37
CA GLY A 639 28.01 2.34 -5.96
C GLY A 639 28.94 1.41 -5.20
N ALA A 640 28.99 1.62 -3.89
CA ALA A 640 29.82 0.84 -2.98
C ALA A 640 29.30 -0.58 -2.81
N GLU A 641 30.20 -1.52 -2.54
CA GLU A 641 29.83 -2.86 -2.06
C GLU A 641 29.18 -2.74 -0.69
N ALA A 642 28.03 -3.38 -0.50
CA ALA A 642 27.19 -3.21 0.68
C ALA A 642 26.75 -4.57 1.23
N GLY A 643 27.42 -5.05 2.25
CA GLY A 643 27.09 -6.30 2.96
C GLY A 643 27.54 -7.59 2.24
N SER A 644 27.53 -7.64 0.92
CA SER A 644 27.99 -8.78 0.14
C SER A 644 28.50 -8.38 -1.26
N PRO A 645 29.33 -9.24 -1.91
CA PRO A 645 29.81 -8.99 -3.27
C PRO A 645 28.70 -8.82 -4.33
N ASP A 646 27.55 -9.43 -4.11
CA ASP A 646 26.40 -9.35 -5.01
C ASP A 646 25.47 -8.17 -4.68
N GLN A 647 25.82 -7.33 -3.70
CA GLN A 647 25.03 -6.16 -3.29
C GLN A 647 25.80 -4.86 -3.48
N ARG A 648 25.06 -3.82 -3.84
CA ARG A 648 25.58 -2.44 -4.01
C ARG A 648 24.65 -1.45 -3.32
N TYR A 649 25.21 -0.31 -2.94
CA TYR A 649 24.44 0.83 -2.44
C TYR A 649 24.82 2.10 -3.18
N LYS A 650 23.83 2.78 -3.76
CA LYS A 650 24.05 4.01 -4.53
C LYS A 650 22.87 4.96 -4.41
N ASN A 651 23.16 6.21 -4.04
CA ASN A 651 22.20 7.30 -3.96
C ASN A 651 20.94 6.96 -3.15
N GLY A 652 21.11 6.26 -2.02
CA GLY A 652 20.02 5.86 -1.15
C GLY A 652 19.32 4.56 -1.55
N PHE A 653 19.68 3.91 -2.66
CA PHE A 653 19.10 2.67 -3.15
C PHE A 653 20.07 1.50 -3.02
N TRP A 654 19.52 0.34 -2.73
CA TRP A 654 20.20 -0.93 -2.81
C TRP A 654 20.14 -1.49 -4.23
N GLY A 655 21.11 -2.31 -4.60
CA GLY A 655 21.09 -3.12 -5.80
C GLY A 655 21.52 -4.55 -5.48
N TRP A 656 20.80 -5.54 -5.97
CA TRP A 656 21.17 -6.95 -5.84
C TRP A 656 21.35 -7.60 -7.21
N ASN A 657 22.48 -8.30 -7.40
CA ASN A 657 22.72 -9.12 -8.57
C ASN A 657 22.07 -10.49 -8.40
N ILE A 658 20.92 -10.70 -9.03
CA ILE A 658 20.13 -11.93 -8.92
C ILE A 658 20.50 -12.99 -9.96
N SER A 659 21.54 -12.78 -10.80
CA SER A 659 21.88 -13.70 -11.90
C SER A 659 22.00 -15.17 -11.47
N ARG A 660 22.64 -15.43 -10.31
CA ARG A 660 22.72 -16.78 -9.75
C ARG A 660 21.37 -17.34 -9.33
N ALA A 661 20.48 -16.52 -8.80
CA ALA A 661 19.15 -16.93 -8.34
C ALA A 661 18.26 -17.41 -9.50
N ILE A 662 18.39 -16.78 -10.68
CA ILE A 662 17.58 -17.06 -11.88
C ILE A 662 18.35 -17.83 -12.97
N ASN A 663 19.54 -18.36 -12.65
CA ASN A 663 20.44 -19.09 -13.57
C ASN A 663 20.76 -18.30 -14.86
N CYS A 664 21.06 -17.02 -14.72
CA CYS A 664 21.41 -16.14 -15.84
C CYS A 664 22.93 -16.08 -16.03
N PRO A 665 23.47 -16.24 -17.27
CA PRO A 665 24.90 -16.17 -17.52
C PRO A 665 25.48 -14.75 -17.42
N SER A 666 24.66 -13.74 -17.57
CA SER A 666 25.01 -12.31 -17.42
C SER A 666 24.46 -11.74 -16.12
N ALA A 667 25.13 -10.68 -15.62
CA ALA A 667 24.69 -10.01 -14.41
C ALA A 667 23.30 -9.34 -14.59
N VAL A 668 22.37 -9.66 -13.72
CA VAL A 668 21.03 -9.04 -13.66
C VAL A 668 20.90 -8.30 -12.32
N TRP A 669 20.97 -6.99 -12.38
CA TRP A 669 20.89 -6.13 -11.21
C TRP A 669 19.46 -5.63 -10.99
N VAL A 670 18.97 -5.81 -9.76
CA VAL A 670 17.65 -5.36 -9.32
C VAL A 670 17.84 -4.25 -8.29
N PRO A 671 17.46 -3.01 -8.59
CA PRO A 671 17.39 -1.97 -7.59
C PRO A 671 16.24 -2.24 -6.62
N PHE A 672 16.48 -1.99 -5.33
CA PHE A 672 15.47 -2.17 -4.30
C PHE A 672 15.65 -1.20 -3.14
N LEU A 673 14.58 -1.02 -2.38
CA LEU A 673 14.56 -0.30 -1.13
C LEU A 673 14.47 -1.32 0.00
N SER A 674 15.11 -1.03 1.14
CA SER A 674 15.06 -1.89 2.33
C SER A 674 14.73 -1.08 3.57
N GLY A 675 13.91 -1.62 4.45
CA GLY A 675 13.51 -1.02 5.71
C GLY A 675 13.68 -1.98 6.89
N PHE A 676 13.91 -1.42 8.08
CA PHE A 676 14.06 -2.19 9.32
C PHE A 676 12.86 -3.10 9.56
N GLY A 677 13.11 -4.27 10.13
CA GLY A 677 12.09 -5.28 10.42
C GLY A 677 11.89 -6.30 9.29
N GLY A 678 12.40 -6.06 8.09
CA GLY A 678 12.19 -6.93 6.93
C GLY A 678 11.15 -6.33 5.99
N ILE A 679 11.44 -5.14 5.46
CA ILE A 679 10.61 -4.43 4.48
C ILE A 679 11.40 -4.27 3.20
N SER A 680 10.79 -4.53 2.04
CA SER A 680 11.46 -4.31 0.77
C SER A 680 10.49 -3.92 -0.35
N ILE A 681 10.99 -3.10 -1.29
CA ILE A 681 10.34 -2.82 -2.57
C ILE A 681 11.38 -3.06 -3.66
N ALA A 682 11.22 -4.11 -4.46
CA ALA A 682 12.13 -4.52 -5.53
C ALA A 682 11.54 -4.17 -6.90
N MET A 683 12.36 -3.58 -7.78
CA MET A 683 11.98 -3.15 -9.12
C MET A 683 12.75 -3.99 -10.14
N PHE A 684 12.11 -5.02 -10.68
CA PHE A 684 12.76 -5.94 -11.61
C PHE A 684 12.94 -5.33 -13.02
N PRO A 685 14.01 -5.69 -13.75
CA PRO A 685 14.27 -5.14 -15.09
C PRO A 685 13.19 -5.41 -16.14
N ASN A 686 12.34 -6.42 -15.92
CA ASN A 686 11.20 -6.76 -16.76
C ASN A 686 9.92 -5.97 -16.44
N GLY A 687 9.98 -4.96 -15.56
CA GLY A 687 8.86 -4.11 -15.17
C GLY A 687 7.97 -4.68 -14.06
N VAL A 688 8.27 -5.88 -13.56
CA VAL A 688 7.61 -6.42 -12.37
C VAL A 688 8.11 -5.67 -11.14
N ILE A 689 7.20 -5.36 -10.21
CA ILE A 689 7.52 -4.76 -8.91
C ILE A 689 7.02 -5.72 -7.84
N TYR A 690 7.83 -6.01 -6.85
CA TYR A 690 7.45 -6.79 -5.68
C TYR A 690 7.71 -5.99 -4.42
N TYR A 691 6.78 -6.02 -3.49
CA TYR A 691 6.98 -5.43 -2.17
C TYR A 691 6.46 -6.37 -1.07
N TYR A 692 7.05 -6.24 0.09
CA TYR A 692 6.52 -6.80 1.33
C TYR A 692 6.86 -5.91 2.52
N PHE A 693 6.01 -5.97 3.54
CA PHE A 693 6.17 -5.35 4.84
C PHE A 693 6.08 -6.45 5.88
N SER A 694 7.14 -6.67 6.62
CA SER A 694 7.21 -7.65 7.71
C SER A 694 7.97 -7.07 8.90
N ASP A 695 8.03 -7.81 10.01
CA ASP A 695 8.68 -7.38 11.23
C ASP A 695 9.45 -8.50 11.96
N GLY A 696 9.87 -9.51 11.19
CA GLY A 696 10.69 -10.64 11.67
C GLY A 696 12.19 -10.50 11.44
N HIS A 697 12.70 -9.38 10.89
CA HIS A 697 14.08 -9.22 10.41
C HIS A 697 14.46 -10.17 9.27
N GLU A 698 13.48 -10.54 8.43
CA GLU A 698 13.66 -11.43 7.31
C GLU A 698 13.74 -10.59 6.03
N TYR A 699 14.91 -10.64 5.35
CA TYR A 699 15.21 -9.78 4.19
C TYR A 699 15.39 -10.61 2.91
N ALA A 700 14.51 -11.58 2.70
CA ALA A 700 14.59 -12.51 1.58
C ALA A 700 13.43 -12.29 0.59
N TRP A 701 13.76 -12.32 -0.71
CA TRP A 701 12.79 -12.26 -1.81
C TRP A 701 13.29 -12.97 -3.09
N ARG A 702 14.10 -14.02 -2.90
CA ARG A 702 14.59 -14.85 -4.02
C ARG A 702 13.42 -15.56 -4.73
N GLN A 703 12.44 -16.06 -3.98
CA GLN A 703 11.25 -16.70 -4.58
C GLN A 703 10.46 -15.71 -5.44
N ALA A 704 10.30 -14.49 -5.00
CA ALA A 704 9.69 -13.44 -5.81
C ALA A 704 10.51 -13.10 -7.07
N ALA A 705 11.84 -13.15 -7.00
CA ALA A 705 12.68 -12.99 -8.19
C ALA A 705 12.49 -14.14 -9.21
N LEU A 706 12.33 -15.38 -8.74
CA LEU A 706 11.98 -16.53 -9.60
C LEU A 706 10.61 -16.35 -10.23
N GLY A 707 9.62 -15.93 -9.45
CA GLY A 707 8.26 -15.62 -9.95
C GLY A 707 8.26 -14.50 -10.99
N ALA A 708 8.98 -13.40 -10.73
CA ALA A 708 9.13 -12.30 -11.67
C ALA A 708 9.79 -12.74 -12.98
N ASN A 709 10.82 -13.59 -12.89
CA ASN A 709 11.49 -14.15 -14.07
C ASN A 709 10.60 -15.14 -14.85
N ALA A 710 9.68 -15.84 -14.17
CA ALA A 710 8.68 -16.69 -14.82
C ALA A 710 7.60 -15.89 -15.55
N ILE A 711 7.21 -14.69 -15.04
CA ILE A 711 6.30 -13.78 -15.72
C ILE A 711 6.90 -13.33 -17.06
N THR A 712 8.15 -12.86 -17.04
CA THR A 712 8.91 -12.50 -18.24
C THR A 712 10.40 -12.70 -17.96
N PRO A 713 11.11 -13.51 -18.73
CA PRO A 713 12.54 -13.75 -18.53
C PRO A 713 13.35 -12.46 -18.50
N MET A 714 14.32 -12.39 -17.56
CA MET A 714 15.16 -11.20 -17.34
C MET A 714 16.58 -11.36 -17.90
N CYS A 715 16.98 -12.58 -18.30
CA CYS A 715 18.29 -12.79 -18.91
C CYS A 715 18.41 -12.08 -20.26
N GLY A 716 19.48 -11.29 -20.44
CA GLY A 716 19.73 -10.55 -21.67
C GLY A 716 18.94 -9.23 -21.81
N LYS A 717 18.32 -8.76 -20.74
CA LYS A 717 17.65 -7.44 -20.69
C LYS A 717 18.50 -6.39 -20.00
#